data_ed0244888aab6672b4edafd7c111281c
#
_entry.id   ed0244888aab6672b4edafd7c111281c
#
_cell.length_a   1.000
_cell.length_b   1.000
_cell.length_c   1.000
_cell.angle_alpha   90.00
_cell.angle_beta   90.00
_cell.angle_gamma   90.00
#
_symmetry.space_group_name_H-M   'P 1'
#
loop_
_entity.id
_entity.type
_entity.pdbx_description
1 polymer ?
#
loop_
_entity_poly.entity_id
_entity_poly.type
_entity_poly.pdbx_seq_one_letter_code
_entity_poly.pdbx_strand_id
1 'polypeptide(L)'
;MTSNDLQRQVGQLFAVGFHGHTPSPEIKTLIHDYHIGGIVLFSRNFQNAEQLQALTLALQNEARLAGHKRPLLIGIDQENGLVTRISPPIASQVPGPMALGATHDPRFAYQAGKSTGEILNFFGINMNYGPVCDINSEPLNPVIGVRSPGDNPEFVGRFASATARGLREERIIPSVKHFPGHGDTATDSHYGLPIIAKGRDDLERLELIPFRRAVAEGVETVMTAHISLPQIDDKLPATLSPKVLGILRRDMAYDGMIITDCLEMEGIRASYGTEQGSVMAVQAGSDSLMICHTFDVQVGSVKKVCEAIQSGAIEASRFESACRRVASVKDNFLSWDTALRKNDAAQLDIINKKVAALSQEAYEHSTTLVRDNASVLPLSRSSKIVVLFPGDGTPAGGAVDGEGMGRQGSYEVTPYLEAIQLHNPSATELKYGEAGLSVEELDMVKNADTVVFVSLNARESPYQEKLGLELPKLSRSLVAIAACNPYDFLDAPEIQTYLTTYEPTVEAFSVAAAIIFGNKASKGSLPVGPTVSAKSNATFELYDAERDVEGMVDTWDAAFPTYHLPRESLRALFVRPNARHFVARIDSKVVGFCLAYFNADGPPKTVHVAVLAVSPAYQNQGIGTVLLTEVRSFFRSQFGLENLKLGSSFPRFWPGVPRDLGEDIQNFFTHRGWRLSPPESRSVDLYQATKNFQAPEKYMTRARESGFTFAPLKSEDYDKCLVGQRQNFSDKAGWVEAFVALHPSKYPDSVMVAYDSQGQQVGWTLMLGSPEVINHVWAFPQMCGPNTGLIGCVGVDEAHRKSGIGLAMVCHAVENMKQRGVEGVFVDWVALQGYYEKAGFETWRSYRPGQI
;
A
#
# COMPACT_ATOMS: atom_id res chain seq x y z
N MET A 1 -4.53 -42.13 -32.93
CA MET A 1 -3.90 -40.86 -33.26
C MET A 1 -2.59 -41.13 -33.95
N THR A 2 -2.32 -40.59 -35.11
CA THR A 2 -1.00 -40.77 -35.79
C THR A 2 0.07 -40.00 -35.01
N SER A 3 1.35 -40.37 -35.15
CA SER A 3 2.45 -39.64 -34.48
C SER A 3 2.47 -38.15 -34.89
N ASN A 4 2.11 -37.82 -36.14
CA ASN A 4 2.04 -36.44 -36.63
C ASN A 4 0.85 -35.69 -36.02
N ASP A 5 -0.30 -36.35 -35.81
CA ASP A 5 -1.46 -35.73 -35.16
C ASP A 5 -1.14 -35.38 -33.71
N LEU A 6 -0.43 -36.27 -33.00
CA LEU A 6 -0.01 -36.02 -31.62
C LEU A 6 0.95 -34.83 -31.53
N GLN A 7 1.99 -34.81 -32.41
CA GLN A 7 2.96 -33.70 -32.46
C GLN A 7 2.28 -32.35 -32.67
N ARG A 8 1.33 -32.28 -33.61
CA ARG A 8 0.54 -31.05 -33.87
C ARG A 8 -0.30 -30.62 -32.67
N GLN A 9 -0.88 -31.56 -31.93
CA GLN A 9 -1.63 -31.23 -30.72
C GLN A 9 -0.73 -30.79 -29.57
N VAL A 10 0.43 -31.45 -29.37
CA VAL A 10 1.44 -31.08 -28.39
C VAL A 10 2.00 -29.70 -28.68
N GLY A 11 2.30 -29.41 -29.97
CA GLY A 11 2.76 -28.08 -30.35
C GLY A 11 1.85 -26.94 -29.95
N GLN A 12 0.51 -27.18 -29.90
CA GLN A 12 -0.43 -26.16 -29.45
C GLN A 12 -0.26 -25.73 -27.98
N LEU A 13 0.44 -26.53 -27.16
CA LEU A 13 0.76 -26.19 -25.77
C LEU A 13 1.99 -25.26 -25.66
N PHE A 14 2.75 -25.04 -26.73
CA PHE A 14 3.99 -24.27 -26.68
C PHE A 14 3.82 -22.84 -27.13
N ALA A 15 4.36 -21.90 -26.35
CA ALA A 15 4.59 -20.51 -26.69
C ALA A 15 6.11 -20.30 -26.82
N VAL A 16 6.57 -19.90 -28.01
CA VAL A 16 8.00 -19.87 -28.34
C VAL A 16 8.45 -18.48 -28.78
N GLY A 17 9.65 -18.07 -28.37
CA GLY A 17 10.31 -16.89 -28.88
C GLY A 17 11.25 -17.20 -30.04
N PHE A 18 11.68 -16.16 -30.74
CA PHE A 18 12.64 -16.26 -31.83
C PHE A 18 13.48 -14.98 -31.98
N HIS A 19 14.48 -14.99 -32.83
CA HIS A 19 15.32 -13.84 -33.15
C HIS A 19 14.99 -13.26 -34.51
N GLY A 20 15.04 -11.93 -34.62
CA GLY A 20 14.88 -11.21 -35.88
C GLY A 20 13.54 -10.51 -36.07
N HIS A 21 13.48 -9.64 -37.08
CA HIS A 21 12.40 -8.72 -37.36
C HIS A 21 11.36 -9.25 -38.37
N THR A 22 11.60 -10.45 -38.88
CA THR A 22 10.73 -11.18 -39.84
C THR A 22 10.69 -12.65 -39.44
N PRO A 23 9.66 -13.42 -39.84
CA PRO A 23 9.61 -14.84 -39.53
C PRO A 23 10.83 -15.57 -40.06
N SER A 24 11.73 -16.03 -39.19
CA SER A 24 12.93 -16.78 -39.54
C SER A 24 12.58 -18.18 -40.06
N PRO A 25 13.52 -18.89 -40.76
CA PRO A 25 13.29 -20.28 -41.16
C PRO A 25 12.93 -21.20 -39.98
N GLU A 26 13.55 -21.00 -38.80
CA GLU A 26 13.33 -21.77 -37.59
C GLU A 26 11.89 -21.58 -37.08
N ILE A 27 11.42 -20.32 -36.98
CA ILE A 27 10.06 -20.08 -36.51
C ILE A 27 9.01 -20.59 -37.49
N LYS A 28 9.29 -20.52 -38.84
CA LYS A 28 8.42 -21.14 -39.82
C LYS A 28 8.35 -22.65 -39.67
N THR A 29 9.47 -23.33 -39.40
CA THR A 29 9.53 -24.76 -39.12
C THR A 29 8.67 -25.09 -37.88
N LEU A 30 8.77 -24.32 -36.79
CA LEU A 30 7.97 -24.50 -35.58
C LEU A 30 6.46 -24.35 -35.86
N ILE A 31 6.08 -23.37 -36.69
CA ILE A 31 4.68 -23.13 -37.05
C ILE A 31 4.16 -24.25 -37.99
N HIS A 32 4.90 -24.62 -39.04
CA HIS A 32 4.44 -25.55 -40.07
C HIS A 32 4.52 -27.02 -39.66
N ASP A 33 5.66 -27.44 -39.07
CA ASP A 33 5.93 -28.86 -38.83
C ASP A 33 5.48 -29.26 -37.40
N TYR A 34 5.66 -28.35 -36.41
CA TYR A 34 5.34 -28.62 -35.04
C TYR A 34 3.99 -28.02 -34.59
N HIS A 35 3.37 -27.16 -35.39
CA HIS A 35 2.08 -26.51 -35.09
C HIS A 35 2.06 -25.83 -33.74
N ILE A 36 3.11 -25.07 -33.39
CA ILE A 36 3.18 -24.34 -32.09
C ILE A 36 1.96 -23.46 -31.85
N GLY A 37 1.53 -23.35 -30.59
CA GLY A 37 0.32 -22.64 -30.19
C GLY A 37 0.47 -21.14 -30.09
N GLY A 38 1.65 -20.64 -29.75
CA GLY A 38 1.87 -19.22 -29.52
C GLY A 38 3.30 -18.75 -29.81
N ILE A 39 3.43 -17.44 -29.94
CA ILE A 39 4.69 -16.70 -30.13
C ILE A 39 4.83 -15.72 -28.95
N VAL A 40 6.05 -15.62 -28.42
CA VAL A 40 6.45 -14.60 -27.47
C VAL A 40 7.32 -13.57 -28.17
N LEU A 41 6.90 -12.30 -28.17
CA LEU A 41 7.64 -11.20 -28.73
C LEU A 41 8.45 -10.46 -27.67
N PHE A 42 9.66 -10.06 -28.06
CA PHE A 42 10.59 -9.25 -27.29
C PHE A 42 11.00 -8.01 -28.06
N SER A 43 11.67 -7.06 -27.41
CA SER A 43 12.18 -5.86 -28.08
C SER A 43 13.08 -6.18 -29.29
N ARG A 44 13.77 -7.32 -29.26
CA ARG A 44 14.61 -7.82 -30.37
C ARG A 44 13.85 -8.20 -31.65
N ASN A 45 12.51 -8.22 -31.60
CA ASN A 45 11.67 -8.62 -32.74
C ASN A 45 11.14 -7.44 -33.55
N PHE A 46 11.35 -6.19 -33.12
CA PHE A 46 10.79 -5.04 -33.82
C PHE A 46 11.67 -3.78 -33.69
N GLN A 47 11.58 -2.91 -34.71
CA GLN A 47 12.34 -1.68 -34.84
C GLN A 47 11.44 -0.43 -34.91
N ASN A 48 10.26 -0.58 -35.47
CA ASN A 48 9.27 0.51 -35.60
C ASN A 48 7.86 -0.06 -35.74
N ALA A 49 6.88 0.81 -35.72
CA ALA A 49 5.47 0.44 -35.74
C ALA A 49 5.04 -0.34 -37.02
N GLU A 50 5.49 0.07 -38.20
CA GLU A 50 5.12 -0.56 -39.46
C GLU A 50 5.68 -2.00 -39.54
N GLN A 51 6.95 -2.17 -39.15
CA GLN A 51 7.60 -3.49 -39.15
C GLN A 51 6.97 -4.43 -38.11
N LEU A 52 6.62 -3.95 -36.88
CA LEU A 52 5.97 -4.79 -35.88
C LEU A 52 4.61 -5.29 -36.37
N GLN A 53 3.79 -4.44 -36.97
CA GLN A 53 2.51 -4.84 -37.52
C GLN A 53 2.68 -5.84 -38.68
N ALA A 54 3.66 -5.60 -39.55
CA ALA A 54 3.98 -6.52 -40.63
C ALA A 54 4.43 -7.90 -40.11
N LEU A 55 5.22 -7.94 -39.05
CA LEU A 55 5.69 -9.17 -38.42
C LEU A 55 4.54 -10.01 -37.85
N THR A 56 3.64 -9.42 -37.07
CA THR A 56 2.50 -10.15 -36.48
C THR A 56 1.57 -10.70 -37.55
N LEU A 57 1.28 -9.91 -38.60
CA LEU A 57 0.51 -10.36 -39.75
C LEU A 57 1.19 -11.51 -40.47
N ALA A 58 2.52 -11.44 -40.69
CA ALA A 58 3.27 -12.52 -41.36
C ALA A 58 3.24 -13.82 -40.54
N LEU A 59 3.41 -13.76 -39.21
CA LEU A 59 3.32 -14.93 -38.32
C LEU A 59 1.96 -15.59 -38.38
N GLN A 60 0.88 -14.82 -38.33
CA GLN A 60 -0.50 -15.34 -38.44
C GLN A 60 -0.77 -15.94 -39.83
N ASN A 61 -0.23 -15.33 -40.90
CA ASN A 61 -0.34 -15.90 -42.27
C ASN A 61 0.40 -17.23 -42.37
N GLU A 62 1.59 -17.37 -41.80
CA GLU A 62 2.31 -18.66 -41.80
C GLU A 62 1.49 -19.74 -41.08
N ALA A 63 0.86 -19.42 -39.93
CA ALA A 63 0.01 -20.36 -39.23
C ALA A 63 -1.23 -20.75 -40.04
N ARG A 64 -1.87 -19.81 -40.74
CA ARG A 64 -3.01 -20.09 -41.61
C ARG A 64 -2.61 -20.99 -42.77
N LEU A 65 -1.46 -20.72 -43.44
CA LEU A 65 -0.91 -21.53 -44.51
C LEU A 65 -0.53 -22.94 -44.06
N ALA A 66 -0.05 -23.10 -42.81
CA ALA A 66 0.25 -24.37 -42.18
C ALA A 66 -1.00 -25.18 -41.79
N GLY A 67 -2.21 -24.60 -41.92
CA GLY A 67 -3.48 -25.27 -41.62
C GLY A 67 -3.83 -25.30 -40.15
N HIS A 68 -3.36 -24.32 -39.37
CA HIS A 68 -3.82 -24.16 -37.99
C HIS A 68 -5.32 -23.90 -37.96
N LYS A 69 -6.04 -24.59 -37.05
CA LYS A 69 -7.48 -24.40 -36.86
C LYS A 69 -7.82 -23.05 -36.26
N ARG A 70 -6.90 -22.48 -35.46
CA ARG A 70 -7.03 -21.23 -34.70
C ARG A 70 -5.81 -20.37 -34.91
N PRO A 71 -5.92 -19.02 -34.81
CA PRO A 71 -4.76 -18.15 -34.83
C PRO A 71 -3.76 -18.47 -33.73
N LEU A 72 -2.54 -17.99 -33.85
CA LEU A 72 -1.52 -18.04 -32.83
C LEU A 72 -1.88 -17.11 -31.67
N LEU A 73 -1.59 -17.53 -30.43
CA LEU A 73 -1.39 -16.60 -29.34
C LEU A 73 -0.11 -15.80 -29.63
N ILE A 74 -0.20 -14.50 -29.78
CA ILE A 74 0.97 -13.62 -29.87
C ILE A 74 1.01 -12.81 -28.60
N GLY A 75 1.96 -13.13 -27.73
CA GLY A 75 2.09 -12.55 -26.40
C GLY A 75 3.34 -11.70 -26.25
N ILE A 76 3.29 -10.79 -25.28
CA ILE A 76 4.38 -9.88 -24.94
C ILE A 76 4.33 -9.52 -23.45
N ASP A 77 5.49 -9.20 -22.84
CA ASP A 77 5.56 -8.58 -21.52
C ASP A 77 5.43 -7.07 -21.64
N GLN A 78 4.23 -6.56 -21.62
CA GLN A 78 3.92 -5.14 -21.60
C GLN A 78 3.31 -4.80 -20.22
N GLU A 79 4.15 -4.86 -19.17
CA GLU A 79 3.75 -4.51 -17.79
C GLU A 79 3.63 -3.01 -17.61
N ASN A 80 4.27 -2.25 -18.48
CA ASN A 80 4.53 -0.81 -18.42
C ASN A 80 5.62 -0.44 -17.37
N GLY A 81 5.95 0.85 -17.27
CA GLY A 81 7.07 1.26 -16.42
C GLY A 81 8.38 0.62 -16.89
N LEU A 82 9.10 -0.05 -15.98
CA LEU A 82 10.39 -0.66 -16.28
C LEU A 82 10.30 -1.82 -17.30
N VAL A 83 9.21 -2.57 -17.31
CA VAL A 83 8.99 -3.70 -18.22
C VAL A 83 8.04 -3.27 -19.33
N THR A 84 8.56 -2.45 -20.23
CA THR A 84 7.88 -1.94 -21.41
C THR A 84 8.63 -2.35 -22.66
N ARG A 85 8.05 -3.20 -23.51
CA ARG A 85 8.69 -3.62 -24.76
C ARG A 85 8.38 -2.66 -25.90
N ILE A 86 7.10 -2.30 -26.05
CA ILE A 86 6.65 -1.30 -27.02
C ILE A 86 6.65 0.07 -26.33
N SER A 87 7.72 0.82 -26.55
CA SER A 87 8.00 2.12 -25.89
C SER A 87 8.13 3.24 -26.92
N PRO A 88 8.22 4.50 -26.53
CA PRO A 88 8.54 5.59 -27.44
C PRO A 88 9.83 5.31 -28.24
N PRO A 89 9.89 5.66 -29.53
CA PRO A 89 8.87 6.41 -30.30
C PRO A 89 7.76 5.54 -30.92
N ILE A 90 7.73 4.23 -30.73
CA ILE A 90 6.75 3.32 -31.34
C ILE A 90 5.35 3.56 -30.76
N ALA A 91 5.22 3.57 -29.43
CA ALA A 91 3.99 3.91 -28.73
C ALA A 91 4.30 4.82 -27.55
N SER A 92 3.29 5.61 -27.13
CA SER A 92 3.41 6.48 -25.94
C SER A 92 3.59 5.66 -24.66
N GLN A 93 4.35 6.22 -23.71
CA GLN A 93 4.60 5.60 -22.41
C GLN A 93 3.29 5.46 -21.62
N VAL A 94 3.07 4.29 -21.03
CA VAL A 94 2.02 4.03 -20.04
C VAL A 94 2.69 3.87 -18.68
N PRO A 95 2.14 4.50 -17.60
CA PRO A 95 2.72 4.37 -16.27
C PRO A 95 2.76 2.93 -15.76
N GLY A 96 3.84 2.59 -15.06
CA GLY A 96 4.06 1.28 -14.49
C GLY A 96 3.25 1.01 -13.21
N PRO A 97 3.27 -0.24 -12.73
CA PRO A 97 2.38 -0.68 -11.66
C PRO A 97 2.53 0.11 -10.35
N MET A 98 3.76 0.42 -9.89
CA MET A 98 3.93 1.17 -8.64
C MET A 98 3.56 2.64 -8.78
N ALA A 99 3.81 3.27 -9.94
CA ALA A 99 3.32 4.61 -10.22
C ALA A 99 1.78 4.64 -10.20
N LEU A 100 1.12 3.66 -10.82
CA LEU A 100 -0.34 3.53 -10.74
C LEU A 100 -0.80 3.30 -9.30
N GLY A 101 -0.10 2.46 -8.52
CA GLY A 101 -0.34 2.26 -7.10
C GLY A 101 -0.29 3.57 -6.30
N ALA A 102 0.70 4.41 -6.56
CA ALA A 102 0.87 5.71 -5.88
C ALA A 102 -0.28 6.70 -6.12
N THR A 103 -1.11 6.49 -7.13
CA THR A 103 -2.36 7.26 -7.32
C THR A 103 -3.42 6.92 -6.28
N HIS A 104 -3.35 5.75 -5.65
CA HIS A 104 -4.37 5.18 -4.78
C HIS A 104 -5.77 5.03 -5.42
N ASP A 105 -5.86 5.18 -6.73
CA ASP A 105 -7.10 5.08 -7.49
C ASP A 105 -7.02 3.97 -8.57
N PRO A 106 -7.70 2.82 -8.38
CA PRO A 106 -7.68 1.72 -9.33
C PRO A 106 -8.25 2.07 -10.72
N ARG A 107 -8.93 3.21 -10.88
CA ARG A 107 -9.41 3.68 -12.19
C ARG A 107 -8.24 3.96 -13.13
N PHE A 108 -7.12 4.48 -12.61
CA PHE A 108 -5.90 4.66 -13.41
C PHE A 108 -5.33 3.33 -13.90
N ALA A 109 -5.32 2.30 -13.06
CA ALA A 109 -4.88 0.96 -13.45
C ALA A 109 -5.80 0.34 -14.53
N TYR A 110 -7.11 0.51 -14.42
CA TYR A 110 -8.06 0.09 -15.45
C TYR A 110 -7.81 0.83 -16.77
N GLN A 111 -7.65 2.15 -16.75
CA GLN A 111 -7.39 2.96 -17.93
C GLN A 111 -6.04 2.65 -18.56
N ALA A 112 -4.99 2.42 -17.75
CA ALA A 112 -3.68 1.97 -18.21
C ALA A 112 -3.79 0.60 -18.90
N GLY A 113 -4.47 -0.36 -18.29
CA GLY A 113 -4.73 -1.67 -18.89
C GLY A 113 -5.49 -1.57 -20.23
N LYS A 114 -6.50 -0.69 -20.31
CA LYS A 114 -7.24 -0.43 -21.54
C LYS A 114 -6.35 0.19 -22.62
N SER A 115 -5.57 1.21 -22.28
CA SER A 115 -4.63 1.86 -23.21
C SER A 115 -3.55 0.90 -23.70
N THR A 116 -3.02 0.07 -22.81
CA THR A 116 -2.10 -1.02 -23.19
C THR A 116 -2.79 -1.98 -24.16
N GLY A 117 -4.04 -2.35 -23.88
CA GLY A 117 -4.85 -3.20 -24.75
C GLY A 117 -5.06 -2.60 -26.15
N GLU A 118 -5.37 -1.31 -26.24
CA GLU A 118 -5.51 -0.58 -27.51
C GLU A 118 -4.20 -0.62 -28.34
N ILE A 119 -3.04 -0.40 -27.68
CA ILE A 119 -1.73 -0.48 -28.33
C ILE A 119 -1.48 -1.91 -28.85
N LEU A 120 -1.65 -2.92 -28.01
CA LEU A 120 -1.38 -4.31 -28.36
C LEU A 120 -2.31 -4.80 -29.49
N ASN A 121 -3.60 -4.48 -29.40
CA ASN A 121 -4.59 -4.81 -30.44
C ASN A 121 -4.23 -4.17 -31.79
N PHE A 122 -3.75 -2.91 -31.78
CA PHE A 122 -3.31 -2.22 -32.99
C PHE A 122 -2.20 -3.02 -33.71
N PHE A 123 -1.27 -3.61 -32.95
CA PHE A 123 -0.17 -4.41 -33.52
C PHE A 123 -0.53 -5.88 -33.76
N GLY A 124 -1.77 -6.30 -33.53
CA GLY A 124 -2.17 -7.69 -33.71
C GLY A 124 -1.61 -8.64 -32.63
N ILE A 125 -1.15 -8.08 -31.51
CA ILE A 125 -0.76 -8.81 -30.30
C ILE A 125 -2.04 -9.06 -29.49
N ASN A 126 -2.26 -10.28 -29.04
CA ASN A 126 -3.53 -10.70 -28.46
C ASN A 126 -3.43 -11.24 -27.03
N MET A 127 -2.21 -11.27 -26.47
CA MET A 127 -1.96 -11.70 -25.09
C MET A 127 -0.93 -10.78 -24.44
N ASN A 128 -1.17 -10.40 -23.19
CA ASN A 128 -0.19 -9.70 -22.36
C ASN A 128 0.19 -10.57 -21.17
N TYR A 129 1.49 -10.80 -20.98
CA TYR A 129 2.02 -11.45 -19.78
C TYR A 129 2.08 -10.43 -18.63
N GLY A 130 0.91 -10.09 -18.15
CA GLY A 130 0.59 -9.11 -17.12
C GLY A 130 -0.93 -9.07 -16.86
N PRO A 131 -1.34 -8.47 -15.78
CA PRO A 131 -0.58 -7.72 -14.79
C PRO A 131 0.15 -8.57 -13.76
N VAL A 132 1.12 -7.93 -13.08
CA VAL A 132 1.81 -8.49 -11.93
C VAL A 132 0.88 -8.49 -10.71
N CYS A 133 0.77 -9.66 -10.06
CA CYS A 133 0.04 -9.89 -8.82
C CYS A 133 0.96 -10.07 -7.60
N ASP A 134 2.28 -10.00 -7.82
CA ASP A 134 3.26 -10.09 -6.75
C ASP A 134 3.16 -8.88 -5.83
N ILE A 135 3.21 -9.12 -4.53
CA ILE A 135 3.19 -8.10 -3.49
C ILE A 135 4.62 -7.74 -3.16
N ASN A 136 5.00 -6.46 -3.18
CA ASN A 136 6.36 -6.04 -2.82
C ASN A 136 6.59 -6.12 -1.31
N SER A 137 6.57 -7.34 -0.77
CA SER A 137 6.71 -7.61 0.65
C SER A 137 8.18 -7.58 1.13
N GLU A 138 9.14 -7.82 0.22
CA GLU A 138 10.57 -7.62 0.47
C GLU A 138 11.06 -6.35 -0.23
N PRO A 139 11.39 -5.28 0.54
CA PRO A 139 11.83 -4.01 -0.04
C PRO A 139 13.11 -4.08 -0.87
N LEU A 140 13.96 -5.08 -0.62
CA LEU A 140 15.19 -5.34 -1.37
C LEU A 140 15.00 -6.39 -2.47
N ASN A 141 13.75 -6.67 -2.86
CA ASN A 141 13.46 -7.61 -3.94
C ASN A 141 14.01 -7.10 -5.28
N PRO A 142 15.02 -7.77 -5.86
CA PRO A 142 15.68 -7.28 -7.08
C PRO A 142 14.85 -7.52 -8.35
N VAL A 143 13.77 -8.33 -8.27
CA VAL A 143 12.99 -8.75 -9.43
C VAL A 143 11.68 -8.01 -9.56
N ILE A 144 10.97 -7.85 -8.46
CA ILE A 144 9.61 -7.28 -8.45
C ILE A 144 9.67 -5.78 -8.21
N GLY A 145 10.08 -5.30 -7.04
CA GLY A 145 10.21 -3.87 -6.78
C GLY A 145 9.02 -3.06 -7.32
N VAL A 146 9.32 -2.07 -8.15
CA VAL A 146 8.31 -1.17 -8.75
C VAL A 146 7.40 -1.83 -9.80
N ARG A 147 7.62 -3.10 -10.16
CA ARG A 147 6.69 -3.89 -10.98
C ARG A 147 5.43 -4.29 -10.20
N SER A 148 5.44 -4.23 -8.87
CA SER A 148 4.25 -4.39 -8.02
C SER A 148 3.54 -3.06 -7.81
N PRO A 149 2.19 -3.03 -7.75
CA PRO A 149 1.46 -1.84 -7.34
C PRO A 149 1.75 -1.37 -5.91
N GLY A 150 2.29 -2.23 -5.03
CA GLY A 150 2.56 -1.90 -3.64
C GLY A 150 2.84 -3.11 -2.75
N ASP A 151 2.82 -2.90 -1.45
CA ASP A 151 3.12 -3.91 -0.43
C ASP A 151 1.88 -4.48 0.31
N ASN A 152 0.69 -3.99 -0.01
CA ASN A 152 -0.56 -4.47 0.59
C ASN A 152 -1.29 -5.44 -0.34
N PRO A 153 -1.62 -6.67 0.10
CA PRO A 153 -2.17 -7.73 -0.74
C PRO A 153 -3.52 -7.38 -1.39
N GLU A 154 -4.45 -6.79 -0.64
CA GLU A 154 -5.76 -6.40 -1.16
C GLU A 154 -5.65 -5.23 -2.15
N PHE A 155 -4.72 -4.33 -1.88
CA PHE A 155 -4.42 -3.22 -2.76
C PHE A 155 -3.85 -3.70 -4.09
N VAL A 156 -2.82 -4.57 -4.06
CA VAL A 156 -2.25 -5.19 -5.26
C VAL A 156 -3.32 -5.93 -6.05
N GLY A 157 -4.15 -6.75 -5.37
CA GLY A 157 -5.24 -7.47 -6.01
C GLY A 157 -6.24 -6.55 -6.72
N ARG A 158 -6.61 -5.40 -6.12
CA ARG A 158 -7.51 -4.42 -6.76
C ARG A 158 -6.91 -3.79 -8.01
N PHE A 159 -5.64 -3.40 -7.96
CA PHE A 159 -4.96 -2.77 -9.09
C PHE A 159 -4.71 -3.77 -10.23
N ALA A 160 -4.20 -4.97 -9.91
CA ALA A 160 -3.99 -6.01 -10.90
C ALA A 160 -5.30 -6.43 -11.59
N SER A 161 -6.38 -6.66 -10.83
CA SER A 161 -7.69 -6.96 -11.40
C SER A 161 -8.24 -5.81 -12.25
N ALA A 162 -8.01 -4.55 -11.88
CA ALA A 162 -8.43 -3.40 -12.68
C ALA A 162 -7.69 -3.35 -14.02
N THR A 163 -6.36 -3.56 -14.02
CA THR A 163 -5.55 -3.64 -15.24
C THR A 163 -6.01 -4.79 -16.13
N ALA A 164 -6.25 -5.99 -15.56
CA ALA A 164 -6.73 -7.15 -16.31
C ALA A 164 -8.09 -6.89 -16.99
N ARG A 165 -9.01 -6.21 -16.31
CA ARG A 165 -10.29 -5.80 -16.91
C ARG A 165 -10.12 -4.84 -18.09
N GLY A 166 -9.20 -3.86 -17.97
CA GLY A 166 -8.88 -2.94 -19.06
C GLY A 166 -8.34 -3.66 -20.30
N LEU A 167 -7.40 -4.58 -20.12
CA LEU A 167 -6.86 -5.43 -21.19
C LEU A 167 -7.96 -6.24 -21.87
N ARG A 168 -8.81 -6.90 -21.07
CA ARG A 168 -9.91 -7.75 -21.56
C ARG A 168 -10.91 -6.96 -22.40
N GLU A 169 -11.21 -5.71 -22.04
CA GLU A 169 -12.12 -4.85 -22.81
C GLU A 169 -11.63 -4.64 -24.23
N GLU A 170 -10.32 -4.54 -24.41
CA GLU A 170 -9.68 -4.45 -25.72
C GLU A 170 -9.37 -5.82 -26.37
N ARG A 171 -9.97 -6.91 -25.83
CA ARG A 171 -9.80 -8.28 -26.28
C ARG A 171 -8.37 -8.81 -26.22
N ILE A 172 -7.56 -8.27 -25.30
CA ILE A 172 -6.24 -8.80 -24.97
C ILE A 172 -6.38 -9.77 -23.79
N ILE A 173 -5.81 -10.96 -23.95
CA ILE A 173 -5.81 -12.01 -22.92
C ILE A 173 -4.83 -11.60 -21.81
N PRO A 174 -5.28 -11.30 -20.58
CA PRO A 174 -4.37 -11.01 -19.48
C PRO A 174 -3.80 -12.32 -18.89
N SER A 175 -2.53 -12.27 -18.46
CA SER A 175 -1.88 -13.36 -17.74
C SER A 175 -1.34 -12.84 -16.41
N VAL A 176 -2.06 -13.05 -15.31
CA VAL A 176 -1.60 -12.60 -14.01
C VAL A 176 -0.41 -13.43 -13.53
N LYS A 177 0.58 -12.77 -12.91
CA LYS A 177 1.88 -13.38 -12.59
C LYS A 177 2.49 -12.82 -11.30
N HIS A 178 3.43 -13.52 -10.66
CA HIS A 178 3.99 -14.86 -10.95
C HIS A 178 3.53 -15.81 -9.85
N PHE A 179 2.59 -16.71 -10.15
CA PHE A 179 1.98 -17.60 -9.16
C PHE A 179 3.00 -18.58 -8.54
N PRO A 180 3.04 -18.76 -7.21
CA PRO A 180 2.09 -18.31 -6.19
C PRO A 180 2.46 -16.95 -5.52
N GLY A 181 3.38 -16.18 -6.06
CA GLY A 181 3.84 -14.87 -5.58
C GLY A 181 5.36 -14.82 -5.46
N HIS A 182 5.99 -13.86 -6.16
CA HIS A 182 7.45 -13.69 -6.25
C HIS A 182 7.96 -12.50 -5.44
N GLY A 183 7.07 -11.84 -4.66
CA GLY A 183 7.39 -10.57 -4.00
C GLY A 183 8.29 -10.68 -2.77
N ASP A 184 8.41 -11.87 -2.17
CA ASP A 184 9.22 -12.14 -0.97
C ASP A 184 10.50 -12.91 -1.31
N THR A 185 11.27 -12.40 -2.27
CA THR A 185 12.53 -13.03 -2.68
C THR A 185 13.67 -12.03 -2.66
N ALA A 186 14.82 -12.47 -2.16
CA ALA A 186 16.08 -11.71 -2.18
C ALA A 186 17.04 -12.18 -3.31
N THR A 187 16.58 -13.07 -4.19
CA THR A 187 17.35 -13.62 -5.31
C THR A 187 16.53 -13.54 -6.59
N ASP A 188 17.17 -13.15 -7.68
CA ASP A 188 16.54 -13.12 -9.00
C ASP A 188 16.50 -14.53 -9.61
N SER A 189 15.32 -14.97 -10.04
CA SER A 189 15.08 -16.27 -10.70
C SER A 189 15.76 -16.43 -12.07
N HIS A 190 16.24 -15.34 -12.67
CA HIS A 190 17.06 -15.38 -13.87
C HIS A 190 18.49 -15.88 -13.61
N TYR A 191 18.99 -15.74 -12.38
CA TYR A 191 20.33 -16.13 -11.99
C TYR A 191 20.40 -17.34 -11.05
N GLY A 192 19.28 -17.75 -10.46
CA GLY A 192 19.20 -18.89 -9.55
C GLY A 192 17.77 -19.20 -9.15
N LEU A 193 17.56 -20.26 -8.37
CA LEU A 193 16.24 -20.63 -7.85
C LEU A 193 15.97 -19.92 -6.51
N PRO A 194 15.10 -18.89 -6.46
CA PRO A 194 14.77 -18.22 -5.23
C PRO A 194 14.06 -19.16 -4.26
N ILE A 195 14.28 -18.98 -2.96
CA ILE A 195 13.67 -19.78 -1.91
C ILE A 195 12.78 -18.88 -1.06
N ILE A 196 11.50 -19.25 -0.94
CA ILE A 196 10.54 -18.61 -0.04
C ILE A 196 10.24 -19.58 1.10
N ALA A 197 10.69 -19.23 2.30
CA ALA A 197 10.52 -20.07 3.50
C ALA A 197 9.16 -19.84 4.17
N LYS A 198 8.07 -19.85 3.38
CA LYS A 198 6.68 -19.70 3.83
C LYS A 198 5.90 -20.99 3.65
N GLY A 199 5.05 -21.28 4.63
CA GLY A 199 4.10 -22.38 4.57
C GLY A 199 2.81 -21.99 3.84
N ARG A 200 1.89 -22.94 3.74
CA ARG A 200 0.60 -22.72 3.09
C ARG A 200 -0.20 -21.58 3.71
N ASP A 201 -0.28 -21.54 5.03
CA ASP A 201 -1.07 -20.54 5.77
C ASP A 201 -0.50 -19.13 5.60
N ASP A 202 0.82 -19.00 5.48
CA ASP A 202 1.46 -17.71 5.22
C ASP A 202 1.13 -17.19 3.82
N LEU A 203 1.22 -18.08 2.81
CA LEU A 203 0.84 -17.72 1.45
C LEU A 203 -0.64 -17.32 1.36
N GLU A 204 -1.55 -17.99 2.08
CA GLU A 204 -2.97 -17.64 2.11
C GLU A 204 -3.23 -16.27 2.72
N ARG A 205 -2.42 -15.87 3.70
CA ARG A 205 -2.56 -14.58 4.37
C ARG A 205 -2.00 -13.41 3.56
N LEU A 206 -1.13 -13.66 2.59
CA LEU A 206 -0.44 -12.62 1.85
C LEU A 206 -0.45 -12.89 0.35
N GLU A 207 0.46 -13.74 -0.16
CA GLU A 207 0.78 -13.86 -1.57
C GLU A 207 -0.40 -14.32 -2.43
N LEU A 208 -1.28 -15.18 -1.91
CA LEU A 208 -2.39 -15.74 -2.68
C LEU A 208 -3.61 -14.81 -2.78
N ILE A 209 -3.70 -13.76 -1.98
CA ILE A 209 -4.84 -12.84 -1.98
C ILE A 209 -5.07 -12.20 -3.36
N PRO A 210 -4.06 -11.59 -4.04
CA PRO A 210 -4.25 -11.02 -5.36
C PRO A 210 -4.68 -12.07 -6.41
N PHE A 211 -4.12 -13.29 -6.35
CA PHE A 211 -4.47 -14.37 -7.25
C PHE A 211 -5.88 -14.89 -7.03
N ARG A 212 -6.32 -15.06 -5.77
CA ARG A 212 -7.69 -15.42 -5.44
C ARG A 212 -8.68 -14.42 -5.99
N ARG A 213 -8.37 -13.13 -5.89
CA ARG A 213 -9.18 -12.08 -6.45
C ARG A 213 -9.24 -12.17 -7.98
N ALA A 214 -8.11 -12.29 -8.65
CA ALA A 214 -8.06 -12.42 -10.11
C ALA A 214 -8.82 -13.64 -10.60
N VAL A 215 -8.71 -14.78 -9.93
CA VAL A 215 -9.45 -16.01 -10.22
C VAL A 215 -10.95 -15.80 -10.01
N ALA A 216 -11.37 -15.17 -8.93
CA ALA A 216 -12.77 -14.87 -8.65
C ALA A 216 -13.38 -13.91 -9.69
N GLU A 217 -12.57 -13.00 -10.27
CA GLU A 217 -12.97 -12.11 -11.37
C GLU A 217 -12.85 -12.78 -12.75
N GLY A 218 -12.51 -14.08 -12.81
CA GLY A 218 -12.50 -14.91 -14.02
C GLY A 218 -11.35 -14.62 -14.96
N VAL A 219 -10.14 -14.39 -14.43
CA VAL A 219 -8.93 -14.18 -15.26
C VAL A 219 -8.67 -15.39 -16.17
N GLU A 220 -8.32 -15.14 -17.41
CA GLU A 220 -8.15 -16.15 -18.46
C GLU A 220 -6.91 -16.99 -18.27
N THR A 221 -5.80 -16.35 -17.86
CA THR A 221 -4.54 -17.05 -17.74
C THR A 221 -3.77 -16.65 -16.48
N VAL A 222 -3.02 -17.61 -15.92
CA VAL A 222 -2.12 -17.43 -14.79
C VAL A 222 -0.74 -17.96 -15.18
N MET A 223 0.30 -17.15 -14.99
CA MET A 223 1.69 -17.55 -15.19
C MET A 223 2.33 -17.98 -13.87
N THR A 224 3.10 -19.07 -13.93
CA THR A 224 3.80 -19.64 -12.76
C THR A 224 5.15 -18.98 -12.54
N ALA A 225 5.63 -18.98 -11.28
CA ALA A 225 6.97 -18.54 -10.90
C ALA A 225 7.95 -19.71 -10.78
N HIS A 226 9.22 -19.47 -11.11
CA HIS A 226 10.32 -20.40 -10.82
C HIS A 226 10.91 -20.13 -9.42
N ILE A 227 10.16 -20.52 -8.39
CA ILE A 227 10.55 -20.35 -6.98
C ILE A 227 10.43 -21.67 -6.22
N SER A 228 11.27 -21.86 -5.21
CA SER A 228 11.22 -23.00 -4.30
C SER A 228 10.40 -22.64 -3.05
N LEU A 229 9.49 -23.55 -2.66
CA LEU A 229 8.64 -23.44 -1.48
C LEU A 229 8.81 -24.70 -0.61
N PRO A 230 9.93 -24.85 0.12
CA PRO A 230 10.28 -26.12 0.78
C PRO A 230 9.25 -26.61 1.81
N GLN A 231 8.47 -25.69 2.40
CA GLN A 231 7.40 -26.06 3.34
C GLN A 231 6.14 -26.61 2.65
N ILE A 232 6.01 -26.48 1.31
CA ILE A 232 4.90 -27.04 0.53
C ILE A 232 5.38 -28.22 -0.31
N ASP A 233 6.49 -28.04 -1.02
CA ASP A 233 7.16 -29.07 -1.80
C ASP A 233 8.68 -28.93 -1.64
N ASP A 234 9.27 -29.84 -0.91
CA ASP A 234 10.70 -29.85 -0.61
C ASP A 234 11.59 -30.37 -1.76
N LYS A 235 10.97 -30.80 -2.87
CA LYS A 235 11.66 -31.41 -4.01
C LYS A 235 11.56 -30.61 -5.29
N LEU A 236 10.44 -29.96 -5.52
CA LEU A 236 10.13 -29.35 -6.81
C LEU A 236 9.81 -27.85 -6.68
N PRO A 237 10.32 -27.00 -7.57
CA PRO A 237 9.94 -25.61 -7.63
C PRO A 237 8.47 -25.47 -8.07
N ALA A 238 7.86 -24.32 -7.79
CA ALA A 238 6.43 -24.06 -7.96
C ALA A 238 5.91 -24.46 -9.35
N THR A 239 6.61 -24.09 -10.41
CA THR A 239 6.24 -24.44 -11.80
C THR A 239 6.17 -25.94 -12.06
N LEU A 240 6.98 -26.75 -11.37
CA LEU A 240 7.08 -28.19 -11.55
C LEU A 240 6.35 -28.99 -10.46
N SER A 241 5.74 -28.33 -9.47
CA SER A 241 5.12 -28.94 -8.31
C SER A 241 3.61 -29.17 -8.48
N PRO A 242 3.13 -30.43 -8.53
CA PRO A 242 1.69 -30.72 -8.48
C PRO A 242 1.01 -30.24 -7.19
N LYS A 243 1.78 -30.10 -6.09
CA LYS A 243 1.27 -29.60 -4.82
C LYS A 243 0.95 -28.10 -4.94
N VAL A 244 1.90 -27.31 -5.47
CA VAL A 244 1.74 -25.85 -5.61
C VAL A 244 0.69 -25.52 -6.68
N LEU A 245 0.74 -26.14 -7.87
CA LEU A 245 -0.27 -25.90 -8.90
C LEU A 245 -1.65 -26.45 -8.49
N GLY A 246 -1.67 -27.43 -7.57
CA GLY A 246 -2.90 -27.91 -6.94
C GLY A 246 -3.63 -26.85 -6.12
N ILE A 247 -2.91 -25.87 -5.55
CA ILE A 247 -3.52 -24.73 -4.87
C ILE A 247 -4.42 -23.96 -5.86
N LEU A 248 -3.90 -23.70 -7.04
CA LEU A 248 -4.64 -22.97 -8.07
C LEU A 248 -5.78 -23.82 -8.66
N ARG A 249 -5.48 -25.07 -9.05
CA ARG A 249 -6.45 -25.96 -9.71
C ARG A 249 -7.57 -26.43 -8.82
N ARG A 250 -7.24 -26.95 -7.63
CA ARG A 250 -8.22 -27.59 -6.74
C ARG A 250 -8.79 -26.61 -5.72
N ASP A 251 -7.89 -25.88 -5.03
CA ASP A 251 -8.32 -25.09 -3.87
C ASP A 251 -8.94 -23.75 -4.27
N MET A 252 -8.49 -23.16 -5.41
CA MET A 252 -9.13 -21.99 -6.03
C MET A 252 -10.13 -22.36 -7.11
N ALA A 253 -10.28 -23.67 -7.44
CA ALA A 253 -11.17 -24.17 -8.52
C ALA A 253 -10.94 -23.48 -9.88
N TYR A 254 -9.70 -23.14 -10.20
CA TYR A 254 -9.35 -22.42 -11.41
C TYR A 254 -9.34 -23.33 -12.64
N ASP A 255 -10.20 -23.07 -13.63
CA ASP A 255 -10.25 -23.82 -14.90
C ASP A 255 -9.74 -23.00 -16.12
N GLY A 256 -9.12 -21.82 -15.90
CA GLY A 256 -8.41 -21.09 -16.92
C GLY A 256 -7.07 -21.73 -17.29
N MET A 257 -6.35 -21.15 -18.26
CA MET A 257 -5.05 -21.64 -18.73
C MET A 257 -3.91 -21.29 -17.74
N ILE A 258 -3.13 -22.28 -17.33
CA ILE A 258 -1.86 -22.07 -16.62
C ILE A 258 -0.73 -22.11 -17.65
N ILE A 259 0.03 -21.03 -17.72
CA ILE A 259 1.25 -20.95 -18.54
C ILE A 259 2.49 -20.89 -17.64
N THR A 260 3.57 -21.53 -18.04
CA THR A 260 4.85 -21.39 -17.32
C THR A 260 5.50 -20.05 -17.65
N ASP A 261 6.33 -19.53 -16.74
CA ASP A 261 7.38 -18.61 -17.14
C ASP A 261 8.38 -19.34 -18.02
N CYS A 262 9.35 -18.62 -18.62
CA CYS A 262 10.30 -19.21 -19.57
C CYS A 262 11.11 -20.33 -18.94
N LEU A 263 10.96 -21.57 -19.45
CA LEU A 263 11.63 -22.75 -18.93
C LEU A 263 13.15 -22.78 -19.22
N GLU A 264 13.66 -21.83 -20.00
CA GLU A 264 15.11 -21.62 -20.20
C GLU A 264 15.76 -20.78 -19.10
N MET A 265 14.98 -20.21 -18.14
CA MET A 265 15.52 -19.50 -16.97
C MET A 265 16.30 -20.46 -16.05
N GLU A 266 17.37 -19.94 -15.44
CA GLU A 266 18.29 -20.74 -14.62
C GLU A 266 17.59 -21.50 -13.47
N GLY A 267 16.53 -20.95 -12.90
CA GLY A 267 15.73 -21.60 -11.87
C GLY A 267 15.19 -22.98 -12.27
N ILE A 268 15.04 -23.27 -13.58
CA ILE A 268 14.64 -24.58 -14.10
C ILE A 268 15.77 -25.22 -14.89
N ARG A 269 16.40 -24.47 -15.81
CA ARG A 269 17.39 -25.00 -16.74
C ARG A 269 18.55 -25.67 -16.04
N ALA A 270 19.12 -25.07 -15.01
CA ALA A 270 20.30 -25.55 -14.32
C ALA A 270 20.07 -26.89 -13.58
N SER A 271 18.88 -27.09 -13.01
CA SER A 271 18.58 -28.24 -12.16
C SER A 271 17.90 -29.40 -12.90
N TYR A 272 17.04 -29.07 -13.87
CA TYR A 272 16.18 -30.09 -14.50
C TYR A 272 16.42 -30.19 -16.03
N GLY A 273 17.00 -29.15 -16.63
CA GLY A 273 17.02 -28.98 -18.08
C GLY A 273 15.66 -28.60 -18.65
N THR A 274 15.63 -27.75 -19.68
CA THR A 274 14.39 -27.19 -20.24
C THR A 274 13.46 -28.26 -20.83
N GLU A 275 14.00 -29.21 -21.57
CA GLU A 275 13.22 -30.28 -22.18
C GLU A 275 12.53 -31.20 -21.14
N GLN A 276 13.26 -31.60 -20.09
CA GLN A 276 12.70 -32.40 -19.00
C GLN A 276 11.76 -31.55 -18.13
N GLY A 277 12.10 -30.29 -17.89
CA GLY A 277 11.23 -29.31 -17.22
C GLY A 277 9.88 -29.15 -17.94
N SER A 278 9.87 -29.21 -19.26
CA SER A 278 8.63 -29.16 -20.06
C SER A 278 7.70 -30.35 -19.76
N VAL A 279 8.24 -31.57 -19.68
CA VAL A 279 7.46 -32.76 -19.30
C VAL A 279 6.91 -32.62 -17.89
N MET A 280 7.77 -32.22 -16.93
CA MET A 280 7.41 -32.09 -15.52
C MET A 280 6.37 -30.99 -15.30
N ALA A 281 6.44 -29.87 -16.03
CA ALA A 281 5.47 -28.79 -15.95
C ALA A 281 4.07 -29.26 -16.42
N VAL A 282 3.97 -30.04 -17.50
CA VAL A 282 2.69 -30.64 -17.92
C VAL A 282 2.17 -31.60 -16.87
N GLN A 283 3.04 -32.46 -16.31
CA GLN A 283 2.66 -33.39 -15.25
C GLN A 283 2.17 -32.65 -14.00
N ALA A 284 2.79 -31.50 -13.66
CA ALA A 284 2.42 -30.67 -12.52
C ALA A 284 1.07 -29.98 -12.68
N GLY A 285 0.63 -29.69 -13.91
CA GLY A 285 -0.65 -29.04 -14.11
C GLY A 285 -0.64 -27.83 -15.05
N SER A 286 0.51 -27.47 -15.64
CA SER A 286 0.62 -26.38 -16.62
C SER A 286 0.01 -26.78 -17.97
N ASP A 287 -0.72 -25.88 -18.61
CA ASP A 287 -1.40 -26.10 -19.89
C ASP A 287 -0.62 -25.55 -21.08
N SER A 288 0.20 -24.52 -20.84
CA SER A 288 1.06 -23.91 -21.87
C SER A 288 2.48 -23.78 -21.34
N LEU A 289 3.44 -23.98 -22.21
CA LEU A 289 4.88 -24.03 -21.91
C LEU A 289 5.59 -22.93 -22.67
N MET A 290 6.36 -22.09 -21.97
CA MET A 290 7.09 -20.98 -22.59
C MET A 290 8.56 -21.33 -22.74
N ILE A 291 9.10 -21.23 -23.98
CA ILE A 291 10.52 -21.44 -24.31
C ILE A 291 10.94 -20.36 -25.32
N CYS A 292 11.80 -19.40 -24.91
CA CYS A 292 11.89 -18.12 -25.57
C CYS A 292 13.10 -17.93 -26.51
N HIS A 293 14.14 -18.79 -26.44
CA HIS A 293 15.42 -18.43 -27.01
C HIS A 293 15.99 -19.44 -28.02
N THR A 294 16.02 -20.72 -27.67
CA THR A 294 16.85 -21.70 -28.37
C THR A 294 16.01 -22.67 -29.21
N PHE A 295 16.12 -22.58 -30.52
CA PHE A 295 15.35 -23.41 -31.47
C PHE A 295 15.45 -24.92 -31.21
N ASP A 296 16.67 -25.46 -31.05
CA ASP A 296 16.86 -26.89 -30.81
C ASP A 296 16.20 -27.36 -29.52
N VAL A 297 16.21 -26.52 -28.45
CA VAL A 297 15.57 -26.78 -27.18
C VAL A 297 14.05 -26.77 -27.32
N GLN A 298 13.49 -25.84 -28.11
CA GLN A 298 12.06 -25.78 -28.44
C GLN A 298 11.60 -27.06 -29.13
N VAL A 299 12.33 -27.49 -30.16
CA VAL A 299 12.08 -28.74 -30.91
C VAL A 299 12.22 -29.96 -29.97
N GLY A 300 13.32 -30.03 -29.22
CA GLY A 300 13.57 -31.09 -28.25
C GLY A 300 12.46 -31.25 -27.21
N SER A 301 11.97 -30.10 -26.69
CA SER A 301 10.90 -30.09 -25.72
C SER A 301 9.56 -30.61 -26.27
N VAL A 302 9.17 -30.21 -27.49
CA VAL A 302 7.97 -30.77 -28.16
C VAL A 302 8.09 -32.27 -28.31
N LYS A 303 9.22 -32.77 -28.83
CA LYS A 303 9.47 -34.21 -29.02
C LYS A 303 9.40 -34.99 -27.70
N LYS A 304 10.05 -34.46 -26.65
CA LYS A 304 10.10 -35.13 -25.34
C LYS A 304 8.74 -35.16 -24.67
N VAL A 305 7.90 -34.12 -24.80
CA VAL A 305 6.51 -34.17 -24.34
C VAL A 305 5.67 -35.18 -25.13
N CYS A 306 5.87 -35.31 -26.45
CA CYS A 306 5.25 -36.36 -27.27
C CYS A 306 5.60 -37.76 -26.75
N GLU A 307 6.89 -38.04 -26.53
CA GLU A 307 7.39 -39.30 -25.99
C GLU A 307 6.81 -39.60 -24.61
N ALA A 308 6.71 -38.59 -23.74
CA ALA A 308 6.12 -38.76 -22.39
C ALA A 308 4.62 -39.07 -22.43
N ILE A 309 3.88 -38.56 -23.40
CA ILE A 309 2.47 -38.92 -23.60
C ILE A 309 2.35 -40.34 -24.17
N GLN A 310 3.16 -40.69 -25.16
CA GLN A 310 3.15 -42.01 -25.78
C GLN A 310 3.50 -43.13 -24.78
N SER A 311 4.45 -42.88 -23.90
CA SER A 311 4.86 -43.82 -22.85
C SER A 311 3.89 -43.84 -21.65
N GLY A 312 2.92 -42.97 -21.59
CA GLY A 312 2.00 -42.84 -20.44
C GLY A 312 2.59 -42.10 -19.24
N ALA A 313 3.82 -41.53 -19.35
CA ALA A 313 4.42 -40.71 -18.29
C ALA A 313 3.62 -39.42 -18.06
N ILE A 314 2.97 -38.86 -19.10
CA ILE A 314 1.93 -37.86 -18.99
C ILE A 314 0.58 -38.56 -19.24
N GLU A 315 -0.33 -38.50 -18.31
CA GLU A 315 -1.66 -39.11 -18.44
C GLU A 315 -2.44 -38.45 -19.60
N ALA A 316 -3.15 -39.27 -20.40
CA ALA A 316 -3.94 -38.78 -21.53
C ALA A 316 -4.99 -37.71 -21.08
N SER A 317 -5.65 -37.91 -19.96
CA SER A 317 -6.63 -36.98 -19.37
C SER A 317 -6.01 -35.62 -19.04
N ARG A 318 -4.76 -35.61 -18.59
CA ARG A 318 -4.02 -34.39 -18.29
C ARG A 318 -3.72 -33.59 -19.58
N PHE A 319 -3.23 -34.29 -20.59
CA PHE A 319 -2.95 -33.72 -21.91
C PHE A 319 -4.21 -33.18 -22.58
N GLU A 320 -5.29 -33.97 -22.60
CA GLU A 320 -6.59 -33.53 -23.16
C GLU A 320 -7.13 -32.28 -22.46
N SER A 321 -6.98 -32.22 -21.12
CA SER A 321 -7.40 -31.05 -20.35
C SER A 321 -6.59 -29.80 -20.70
N ALA A 322 -5.26 -29.93 -20.91
CA ALA A 322 -4.41 -28.83 -21.36
C ALA A 322 -4.83 -28.34 -22.76
N CYS A 323 -4.99 -29.27 -23.72
CA CYS A 323 -5.45 -28.93 -25.06
C CYS A 323 -6.80 -28.20 -25.05
N ARG A 324 -7.75 -28.64 -24.22
CA ARG A 324 -9.06 -28.02 -24.09
C ARG A 324 -8.94 -26.57 -23.57
N ARG A 325 -8.13 -26.30 -22.53
CA ARG A 325 -7.99 -24.97 -21.97
C ARG A 325 -7.30 -24.00 -22.92
N VAL A 326 -6.21 -24.42 -23.56
CA VAL A 326 -5.57 -23.61 -24.62
C VAL A 326 -6.55 -23.31 -25.75
N ALA A 327 -7.31 -24.31 -26.19
CA ALA A 327 -8.30 -24.12 -27.24
C ALA A 327 -9.43 -23.15 -26.80
N SER A 328 -9.93 -23.29 -25.56
CA SER A 328 -10.98 -22.43 -25.02
C SER A 328 -10.56 -20.96 -24.98
N VAL A 329 -9.34 -20.66 -24.50
CA VAL A 329 -8.83 -19.29 -24.49
C VAL A 329 -8.76 -18.72 -25.91
N LYS A 330 -8.25 -19.50 -26.87
CA LYS A 330 -8.18 -19.08 -28.27
C LYS A 330 -9.58 -18.83 -28.86
N ASP A 331 -10.53 -19.73 -28.64
CA ASP A 331 -11.89 -19.64 -29.20
C ASP A 331 -12.65 -18.43 -28.66
N ASN A 332 -12.40 -18.04 -27.38
CA ASN A 332 -13.06 -16.92 -26.76
C ASN A 332 -12.51 -15.56 -27.22
N PHE A 333 -11.25 -15.48 -27.60
CA PHE A 333 -10.57 -14.20 -27.89
C PHE A 333 -10.17 -14.00 -29.36
N LEU A 334 -9.88 -15.05 -30.09
CA LEU A 334 -9.26 -14.97 -31.41
C LEU A 334 -10.21 -15.39 -32.53
N SER A 335 -10.07 -14.72 -33.67
CA SER A 335 -10.63 -15.14 -34.96
C SER A 335 -9.64 -14.83 -36.08
N TRP A 336 -9.69 -15.54 -37.21
CA TRP A 336 -8.87 -15.25 -38.34
C TRP A 336 -9.11 -13.85 -38.91
N ASP A 337 -10.33 -13.34 -38.81
CA ASP A 337 -10.69 -12.01 -39.31
C ASP A 337 -10.00 -10.91 -38.51
N THR A 338 -9.88 -11.10 -37.15
CA THR A 338 -9.18 -10.15 -36.30
C THR A 338 -7.66 -10.31 -36.40
N ALA A 339 -7.17 -11.55 -36.42
CA ALA A 339 -5.74 -11.85 -36.44
C ALA A 339 -5.00 -11.42 -37.72
N LEU A 340 -5.74 -11.34 -38.84
CA LEU A 340 -5.20 -10.92 -40.14
C LEU A 340 -5.59 -9.49 -40.54
N ARG A 341 -6.15 -8.72 -39.59
CA ARG A 341 -6.52 -7.32 -39.84
C ARG A 341 -5.27 -6.44 -39.88
N LYS A 342 -5.14 -5.66 -40.93
CA LYS A 342 -4.16 -4.59 -41.02
C LYS A 342 -4.82 -3.29 -40.55
N ASN A 343 -4.25 -2.67 -39.52
CA ASN A 343 -4.73 -1.40 -38.96
C ASN A 343 -4.06 -0.22 -39.68
N ASP A 344 -4.76 0.92 -39.74
CA ASP A 344 -4.24 2.14 -40.35
C ASP A 344 -3.29 2.88 -39.40
N ALA A 345 -2.14 3.33 -39.87
CA ALA A 345 -1.18 4.09 -39.10
C ALA A 345 -1.80 5.33 -38.38
N ALA A 346 -2.78 6.00 -39.00
CA ALA A 346 -3.48 7.13 -38.41
C ALA A 346 -4.20 6.75 -37.07
N GLN A 347 -4.58 5.49 -36.90
CA GLN A 347 -5.16 5.01 -35.65
C GLN A 347 -4.14 5.01 -34.51
N LEU A 348 -2.89 4.68 -34.78
CA LEU A 348 -1.83 4.71 -33.77
C LEU A 348 -1.58 6.11 -33.24
N ASP A 349 -1.62 7.13 -34.10
CA ASP A 349 -1.48 8.53 -33.67
C ASP A 349 -2.62 8.96 -32.72
N ILE A 350 -3.83 8.48 -32.98
CA ILE A 350 -4.98 8.74 -32.09
C ILE A 350 -4.79 8.04 -30.74
N ILE A 351 -4.40 6.78 -30.77
CA ILE A 351 -4.09 5.99 -29.54
C ILE A 351 -2.98 6.68 -28.76
N ASN A 352 -1.86 7.04 -29.41
CA ASN A 352 -0.72 7.68 -28.76
C ASN A 352 -1.10 9.02 -28.08
N LYS A 353 -1.90 9.87 -28.73
CA LYS A 353 -2.39 11.12 -28.12
C LYS A 353 -3.25 10.87 -26.89
N LYS A 354 -4.13 9.87 -26.95
CA LYS A 354 -4.99 9.48 -25.81
C LYS A 354 -4.14 8.94 -24.67
N VAL A 355 -3.18 8.07 -24.96
CA VAL A 355 -2.27 7.47 -23.98
C VAL A 355 -1.41 8.55 -23.32
N ALA A 356 -0.84 9.47 -24.09
CA ALA A 356 -0.02 10.56 -23.56
C ALA A 356 -0.81 11.44 -22.58
N ALA A 357 -2.07 11.73 -22.88
CA ALA A 357 -2.93 12.49 -21.96
C ALA A 357 -3.20 11.73 -20.66
N LEU A 358 -3.52 10.45 -20.74
CA LEU A 358 -3.70 9.59 -19.56
C LEU A 358 -2.40 9.50 -18.74
N SER A 359 -1.26 9.32 -19.40
CA SER A 359 0.04 9.21 -18.72
C SER A 359 0.38 10.50 -17.97
N GLN A 360 0.18 11.65 -18.60
CA GLN A 360 0.38 12.94 -17.95
C GLN A 360 -0.49 13.07 -16.68
N GLU A 361 -1.78 12.72 -16.76
CA GLU A 361 -2.69 12.77 -15.61
C GLU A 361 -2.26 11.77 -14.52
N ALA A 362 -1.91 10.55 -14.90
CA ALA A 362 -1.49 9.52 -13.95
C ALA A 362 -0.19 9.89 -13.24
N TYR A 363 0.83 10.44 -13.93
CA TYR A 363 2.05 10.91 -13.27
C TYR A 363 1.81 12.11 -12.35
N GLU A 364 0.87 13.00 -12.67
CA GLU A 364 0.46 14.10 -11.77
C GLU A 364 -0.18 13.57 -10.47
N HIS A 365 -0.83 12.41 -10.54
CA HIS A 365 -1.46 11.77 -9.38
C HIS A 365 -0.55 10.76 -8.67
N SER A 366 0.56 10.35 -9.28
CA SER A 366 1.48 9.37 -8.70
C SER A 366 2.76 9.97 -8.12
N THR A 367 3.34 11.01 -8.75
CA THR A 367 4.57 11.62 -8.25
C THR A 367 4.39 12.10 -6.82
N THR A 368 5.19 11.56 -5.90
CA THR A 368 4.99 11.66 -4.47
C THR A 368 6.06 12.53 -3.82
N LEU A 369 5.65 13.63 -3.20
CA LEU A 369 6.49 14.36 -2.24
C LEU A 369 6.39 13.64 -0.89
N VAL A 370 7.40 12.85 -0.57
CA VAL A 370 7.44 12.06 0.66
C VAL A 370 7.60 12.96 1.89
N ARG A 371 8.48 13.97 1.78
CA ARG A 371 8.71 14.99 2.82
C ARG A 371 9.39 16.24 2.26
N ASP A 372 9.17 17.38 2.89
CA ASP A 372 9.91 18.65 2.72
C ASP A 372 10.02 19.35 4.09
N ASN A 373 10.74 18.71 5.00
CA ASN A 373 10.91 19.19 6.38
C ASN A 373 11.76 20.46 6.46
N ALA A 374 12.63 20.68 5.48
CA ALA A 374 13.46 21.87 5.38
C ALA A 374 12.76 23.06 4.69
N SER A 375 11.54 22.85 4.18
CA SER A 375 10.78 23.85 3.43
C SER A 375 11.58 24.45 2.26
N VAL A 376 12.27 23.57 1.52
CA VAL A 376 13.09 23.95 0.36
C VAL A 376 12.23 24.29 -0.85
N LEU A 377 11.08 23.68 -0.95
CA LEU A 377 10.18 23.85 -2.10
C LEU A 377 9.20 25.02 -1.88
N PRO A 378 8.84 25.79 -2.92
CA PRO A 378 9.31 25.66 -4.29
C PRO A 378 10.70 26.26 -4.53
N LEU A 379 11.47 25.67 -5.47
CA LEU A 379 12.76 26.21 -5.87
C LEU A 379 12.62 27.52 -6.62
N SER A 380 13.57 28.42 -6.41
CA SER A 380 13.63 29.67 -7.20
C SER A 380 14.12 29.40 -8.62
N ARG A 381 13.49 30.02 -9.59
CA ARG A 381 13.88 29.93 -11.01
C ARG A 381 15.23 30.58 -11.34
N SER A 382 15.76 31.39 -10.43
CA SER A 382 17.07 32.06 -10.55
C SER A 382 18.16 31.43 -9.69
N SER A 383 17.88 30.39 -8.93
CA SER A 383 18.85 29.70 -8.12
C SER A 383 19.88 28.98 -8.97
N LYS A 384 21.12 28.93 -8.49
CA LYS A 384 22.16 28.08 -9.07
C LYS A 384 21.87 26.62 -8.70
N ILE A 385 21.37 25.86 -9.67
CA ILE A 385 20.98 24.45 -9.48
C ILE A 385 22.01 23.54 -10.14
N VAL A 386 22.48 22.56 -9.38
CA VAL A 386 23.27 21.43 -9.89
C VAL A 386 22.44 20.16 -9.77
N VAL A 387 22.24 19.49 -10.90
CA VAL A 387 21.57 18.18 -10.97
C VAL A 387 22.64 17.09 -10.96
N LEU A 388 22.54 16.19 -10.00
CA LEU A 388 23.38 14.99 -9.93
C LEU A 388 22.57 13.80 -10.45
N PHE A 389 23.08 13.09 -11.44
CA PHE A 389 22.43 11.92 -12.04
C PHE A 389 23.43 10.77 -12.19
N PRO A 390 23.03 9.48 -12.00
CA PRO A 390 23.95 8.34 -12.15
C PRO A 390 24.45 8.24 -13.59
N GLY A 391 25.78 8.19 -13.80
CA GLY A 391 26.40 8.16 -15.13
C GLY A 391 26.36 6.81 -15.82
N ASP A 392 26.27 5.75 -15.05
CA ASP A 392 26.23 4.32 -15.45
C ASP A 392 24.87 3.67 -15.12
N GLY A 393 23.85 4.49 -14.92
CA GLY A 393 22.57 4.07 -14.39
C GLY A 393 21.67 3.34 -15.39
N THR A 394 21.81 2.04 -15.47
CA THR A 394 20.65 1.18 -15.75
C THR A 394 19.96 0.89 -14.42
N PRO A 395 18.65 1.10 -14.28
CA PRO A 395 17.95 0.67 -13.07
C PRO A 395 18.17 -0.83 -12.89
N ALA A 396 18.79 -1.25 -11.79
CA ALA A 396 18.75 -2.64 -11.38
C ALA A 396 17.29 -3.05 -11.11
N GLY A 397 16.92 -4.31 -11.36
CA GLY A 397 15.60 -4.81 -10.99
C GLY A 397 14.50 -4.58 -12.03
N GLY A 398 14.71 -4.99 -13.21
CA GLY A 398 13.66 -5.29 -14.18
C GLY A 398 13.88 -6.72 -14.68
N ALA A 399 12.83 -7.45 -15.05
CA ALA A 399 12.99 -8.68 -15.80
C ALA A 399 13.76 -8.38 -17.08
N VAL A 400 15.08 -8.47 -16.96
CA VAL A 400 15.99 -8.28 -18.08
C VAL A 400 15.92 -9.56 -18.90
N ASP A 401 15.70 -9.46 -20.19
CA ASP A 401 15.97 -10.56 -21.10
C ASP A 401 17.41 -10.98 -20.83
N GLY A 402 17.67 -12.25 -20.52
CA GLY A 402 18.97 -12.78 -20.09
C GLY A 402 20.13 -12.63 -21.10
N GLU A 403 19.97 -11.83 -22.12
CA GLU A 403 20.97 -11.48 -23.13
C GLU A 403 21.35 -9.99 -23.12
N GLY A 404 21.40 -9.36 -21.95
CA GLY A 404 22.03 -8.03 -21.83
C GLY A 404 21.33 -6.92 -22.59
N MET A 405 20.05 -7.09 -22.89
CA MET A 405 19.24 -6.01 -23.43
C MET A 405 18.69 -5.15 -22.30
N GLY A 406 19.60 -4.67 -21.46
CA GLY A 406 19.37 -3.40 -20.80
C GLY A 406 18.97 -2.43 -21.90
N ARG A 407 17.92 -1.66 -21.68
CA ARG A 407 17.45 -0.65 -22.61
C ARG A 407 18.61 0.28 -22.99
N GLN A 408 19.34 -0.08 -24.03
CA GLN A 408 20.30 0.84 -24.61
C GLN A 408 19.51 2.05 -25.11
N GLY A 409 19.63 3.17 -24.42
CA GLY A 409 19.14 4.47 -24.86
C GLY A 409 17.84 5.00 -24.25
N SER A 410 17.11 4.26 -23.40
CA SER A 410 15.84 4.77 -22.85
C SER A 410 15.95 5.51 -21.51
N TYR A 411 17.13 5.56 -20.90
CA TYR A 411 17.39 6.27 -19.65
C TYR A 411 18.62 7.17 -19.76
N GLU A 412 18.67 7.98 -20.83
CA GLU A 412 19.67 9.01 -20.89
C GLU A 412 19.41 10.08 -19.83
N VAL A 413 20.47 10.60 -19.24
CA VAL A 413 20.46 11.64 -18.22
C VAL A 413 19.76 12.92 -18.68
N THR A 414 19.89 13.22 -19.96
CA THR A 414 19.38 14.41 -20.64
C THR A 414 17.91 14.74 -20.34
N PRO A 415 16.95 13.78 -20.32
CA PRO A 415 15.53 14.11 -20.14
C PRO A 415 15.22 14.79 -18.81
N TYR A 416 15.95 14.48 -17.74
CA TYR A 416 15.68 15.12 -16.44
C TYR A 416 16.27 16.53 -16.37
N LEU A 417 17.49 16.74 -16.89
CA LEU A 417 18.04 18.09 -16.98
C LEU A 417 17.15 18.98 -17.86
N GLU A 418 16.67 18.49 -19.00
CA GLU A 418 15.74 19.23 -19.87
C GLU A 418 14.46 19.64 -19.12
N ALA A 419 13.88 18.71 -18.34
CA ALA A 419 12.70 19.02 -17.52
C ALA A 419 12.98 20.13 -16.49
N ILE A 420 14.14 20.13 -15.86
CA ILE A 420 14.57 21.19 -14.93
C ILE A 420 14.80 22.51 -15.69
N GLN A 421 15.44 22.47 -16.86
CA GLN A 421 15.80 23.65 -17.65
C GLN A 421 14.57 24.37 -18.24
N LEU A 422 13.44 23.70 -18.38
CA LEU A 422 12.16 24.36 -18.70
C LEU A 422 11.75 25.39 -17.62
N HIS A 423 12.22 25.21 -16.39
CA HIS A 423 11.91 26.08 -15.25
C HIS A 423 13.10 26.96 -14.83
N ASN A 424 14.32 26.47 -14.99
CA ASN A 424 15.57 27.14 -14.69
C ASN A 424 16.62 26.85 -15.78
N PRO A 425 16.69 27.68 -16.85
CA PRO A 425 17.60 27.44 -17.98
C PRO A 425 19.10 27.43 -17.62
N SER A 426 19.47 27.92 -16.43
CA SER A 426 20.86 27.95 -15.97
C SER A 426 21.27 26.70 -15.18
N ALA A 427 20.39 25.76 -14.97
CA ALA A 427 20.70 24.51 -14.28
C ALA A 427 21.75 23.71 -15.06
N THR A 428 22.69 23.11 -14.31
CA THR A 428 23.78 22.32 -14.87
C THR A 428 23.71 20.88 -14.33
N GLU A 429 24.22 19.92 -15.09
CA GLU A 429 24.24 18.51 -14.74
C GLU A 429 25.66 18.04 -14.43
N LEU A 430 25.79 17.20 -13.45
CA LEU A 430 26.98 16.38 -13.18
C LEU A 430 26.57 14.91 -13.14
N LYS A 431 27.35 14.08 -13.85
CA LYS A 431 27.20 12.62 -13.81
C LYS A 431 28.06 12.06 -12.69
N TYR A 432 27.50 11.25 -11.81
CA TYR A 432 28.23 10.59 -10.75
C TYR A 432 28.27 9.07 -10.95
N GLY A 433 29.30 8.40 -10.49
CA GLY A 433 29.48 6.95 -10.58
C GLY A 433 30.32 6.42 -9.43
N GLU A 434 30.77 5.17 -9.53
CA GLU A 434 31.60 4.52 -8.48
C GLU A 434 32.89 5.29 -8.13
N ALA A 435 33.47 6.03 -9.08
CA ALA A 435 34.64 6.86 -8.85
C ALA A 435 34.36 8.09 -7.94
N GLY A 436 33.12 8.39 -7.65
CA GLY A 436 32.70 9.57 -6.91
C GLY A 436 32.78 10.85 -7.75
N LEU A 437 32.75 12.01 -7.06
CA LEU A 437 32.88 13.32 -7.71
C LEU A 437 34.33 13.83 -7.61
N SER A 438 34.81 14.44 -8.67
CA SER A 438 36.10 15.13 -8.69
C SER A 438 36.12 16.34 -7.75
N VAL A 439 37.30 16.93 -7.51
CA VAL A 439 37.41 18.12 -6.64
C VAL A 439 36.65 19.31 -7.22
N GLU A 440 36.72 19.50 -8.53
CA GLU A 440 35.98 20.56 -9.23
C GLU A 440 34.46 20.34 -9.16
N GLU A 441 33.99 19.12 -9.30
CA GLU A 441 32.57 18.79 -9.19
C GLU A 441 32.05 18.96 -7.75
N LEU A 442 32.85 18.57 -6.75
CA LEU A 442 32.55 18.83 -5.34
C LEU A 442 32.47 20.33 -5.04
N ASP A 443 33.32 21.15 -5.65
CA ASP A 443 33.25 22.60 -5.51
C ASP A 443 31.99 23.17 -6.20
N MET A 444 31.55 22.61 -7.32
CA MET A 444 30.26 22.97 -7.95
C MET A 444 29.09 22.65 -7.02
N VAL A 445 29.08 21.48 -6.40
CA VAL A 445 28.04 21.04 -5.43
C VAL A 445 27.99 21.99 -4.22
N LYS A 446 29.14 22.32 -3.61
CA LYS A 446 29.23 23.22 -2.45
C LYS A 446 28.81 24.66 -2.77
N ASN A 447 29.02 25.11 -4.00
CA ASN A 447 28.72 26.47 -4.46
C ASN A 447 27.34 26.58 -5.15
N ALA A 448 26.60 25.49 -5.26
CA ALA A 448 25.21 25.51 -5.70
C ALA A 448 24.31 26.10 -4.60
N ASP A 449 23.23 26.77 -4.99
CA ASP A 449 22.18 27.17 -4.05
C ASP A 449 21.34 25.94 -3.69
N THR A 450 21.09 25.06 -4.66
CA THR A 450 20.40 23.78 -4.47
C THR A 450 21.02 22.68 -5.31
N VAL A 451 21.18 21.52 -4.71
CA VAL A 451 21.53 20.27 -5.39
C VAL A 451 20.26 19.45 -5.56
N VAL A 452 19.98 19.02 -6.78
CA VAL A 452 18.93 18.04 -7.07
C VAL A 452 19.61 16.71 -7.36
N PHE A 453 19.47 15.77 -6.43
CA PHE A 453 20.10 14.45 -6.50
C PHE A 453 19.09 13.41 -6.93
N VAL A 454 19.35 12.76 -8.06
CA VAL A 454 18.51 11.68 -8.59
C VAL A 454 19.19 10.34 -8.33
N SER A 455 18.46 9.38 -7.79
CA SER A 455 18.92 8.00 -7.61
C SER A 455 18.09 7.02 -8.46
N LEU A 456 18.74 5.92 -8.81
CA LEU A 456 18.15 4.76 -9.51
C LEU A 456 18.48 3.51 -8.69
N ASN A 457 17.58 3.12 -7.76
CA ASN A 457 17.76 1.99 -6.84
C ASN A 457 19.04 2.11 -5.97
N ALA A 458 19.17 3.22 -5.25
CA ALA A 458 20.38 3.51 -4.45
C ALA A 458 20.69 2.41 -3.41
N ARG A 459 19.69 1.73 -2.85
CA ARG A 459 19.90 0.62 -1.91
C ARG A 459 20.62 -0.58 -2.52
N GLU A 460 20.52 -0.76 -3.82
CA GLU A 460 21.21 -1.81 -4.57
C GLU A 460 22.55 -1.33 -5.11
N SER A 461 22.83 -0.03 -4.97
CA SER A 461 24.02 0.64 -5.51
C SER A 461 24.77 1.40 -4.41
N PRO A 462 25.79 0.78 -3.76
CA PRO A 462 26.47 1.36 -2.61
C PRO A 462 27.05 2.76 -2.83
N TYR A 463 27.50 3.09 -4.06
CA TYR A 463 28.02 4.41 -4.36
C TYR A 463 26.92 5.48 -4.42
N GLN A 464 25.70 5.14 -4.91
CA GLN A 464 24.56 6.05 -4.91
C GLN A 464 24.06 6.32 -3.50
N GLU A 465 23.90 5.27 -2.69
CA GLU A 465 23.49 5.39 -1.29
C GLU A 465 24.49 6.26 -0.50
N LYS A 466 25.78 5.95 -0.60
CA LYS A 466 26.85 6.69 0.08
C LYS A 466 26.82 8.17 -0.28
N LEU A 467 26.81 8.50 -1.57
CA LEU A 467 26.79 9.90 -2.03
C LEU A 467 25.54 10.61 -1.52
N GLY A 468 24.36 9.99 -1.65
CA GLY A 468 23.08 10.54 -1.17
C GLY A 468 23.11 10.90 0.32
N LEU A 469 23.71 10.06 1.16
CA LEU A 469 23.84 10.28 2.61
C LEU A 469 24.93 11.32 2.97
N GLU A 470 25.91 11.57 2.09
CA GLU A 470 26.94 12.59 2.28
C GLU A 470 26.47 13.99 1.85
N LEU A 471 25.62 14.09 0.82
CA LEU A 471 25.16 15.36 0.24
C LEU A 471 24.52 16.34 1.22
N PRO A 472 23.74 15.93 2.25
CA PRO A 472 23.22 16.86 3.25
C PRO A 472 24.29 17.67 4.00
N LYS A 473 25.53 17.14 4.07
CA LYS A 473 26.68 17.82 4.71
C LYS A 473 27.49 18.67 3.75
N LEU A 474 27.35 18.43 2.45
CA LEU A 474 28.14 19.06 1.39
C LEU A 474 27.39 20.20 0.71
N SER A 475 26.09 20.12 0.58
CA SER A 475 25.22 21.06 -0.14
C SER A 475 24.56 22.06 0.80
N ARG A 476 24.23 23.26 0.31
CA ARG A 476 23.47 24.27 1.05
C ARG A 476 21.99 23.88 1.18
N SER A 477 21.46 23.30 0.15
CA SER A 477 20.10 22.80 0.06
C SER A 477 20.09 21.56 -0.84
N LEU A 478 19.30 20.54 -0.48
CA LEU A 478 19.21 19.28 -1.18
C LEU A 478 17.76 18.90 -1.45
N VAL A 479 17.47 18.53 -2.67
CA VAL A 479 16.26 17.83 -3.09
C VAL A 479 16.68 16.47 -3.61
N ALA A 480 16.32 15.38 -2.93
CA ALA A 480 16.57 14.02 -3.41
C ALA A 480 15.34 13.45 -4.11
N ILE A 481 15.57 12.76 -5.21
CA ILE A 481 14.53 12.14 -6.04
C ILE A 481 14.90 10.68 -6.29
N ALA A 482 14.13 9.76 -5.72
CA ALA A 482 14.17 8.36 -6.13
C ALA A 482 13.39 8.18 -7.42
N ALA A 483 14.11 7.94 -8.51
CA ALA A 483 13.47 7.82 -9.81
C ALA A 483 12.89 6.42 -10.09
N CYS A 484 13.22 5.43 -9.27
CA CYS A 484 12.67 4.08 -9.32
C CYS A 484 12.15 3.65 -7.95
N ASN A 485 12.95 2.93 -7.19
CA ASN A 485 12.56 2.36 -5.91
C ASN A 485 12.34 3.45 -4.85
N PRO A 486 11.13 3.60 -4.30
CA PRO A 486 10.84 4.62 -3.29
C PRO A 486 11.58 4.41 -1.96
N TYR A 487 12.17 3.23 -1.75
CA TYR A 487 12.91 2.92 -0.52
C TYR A 487 14.31 3.52 -0.45
N ASP A 488 14.85 4.11 -1.54
CA ASP A 488 16.25 4.57 -1.61
C ASP A 488 16.66 5.38 -0.38
N PHE A 489 15.84 6.37 0.00
CA PHE A 489 16.11 7.23 1.16
C PHE A 489 14.90 7.40 2.07
N LEU A 490 13.97 6.47 2.02
CA LEU A 490 12.73 6.56 2.80
C LEU A 490 13.04 6.65 4.31
N ASP A 491 14.02 5.88 4.77
CA ASP A 491 14.43 5.77 6.17
C ASP A 491 15.65 6.68 6.52
N ALA A 492 16.04 7.61 5.64
CA ALA A 492 17.16 8.54 5.84
C ALA A 492 16.65 9.93 6.24
N PRO A 493 16.49 10.22 7.55
CA PRO A 493 15.91 11.49 8.03
C PRO A 493 16.79 12.70 7.74
N GLU A 494 18.10 12.51 7.50
CA GLU A 494 19.03 13.56 7.08
C GLU A 494 18.70 14.15 5.72
N ILE A 495 18.06 13.42 4.83
CA ILE A 495 17.52 13.91 3.57
C ILE A 495 16.16 14.54 3.84
N GLN A 496 16.13 15.86 4.03
CA GLN A 496 14.97 16.60 4.50
C GLN A 496 13.90 16.84 3.43
N THR A 497 14.30 16.88 2.14
CA THR A 497 13.36 17.03 1.00
C THR A 497 13.53 15.84 0.09
N TYR A 498 12.48 15.03 -0.03
CA TYR A 498 12.51 13.74 -0.72
C TYR A 498 11.26 13.50 -1.54
N LEU A 499 11.44 13.20 -2.83
CA LEU A 499 10.39 12.83 -3.79
C LEU A 499 10.65 11.44 -4.36
N THR A 500 9.60 10.84 -4.95
CA THR A 500 9.74 9.63 -5.77
C THR A 500 8.82 9.69 -6.99
N THR A 501 9.33 9.16 -8.12
CA THR A 501 8.60 9.08 -9.40
C THR A 501 8.24 7.65 -9.79
N TYR A 502 8.82 6.64 -9.13
CA TYR A 502 8.65 5.19 -9.34
C TYR A 502 9.18 4.67 -10.67
N GLU A 503 9.45 5.53 -11.62
CA GLU A 503 10.04 5.21 -12.92
C GLU A 503 10.73 6.43 -13.54
N PRO A 504 11.87 6.22 -14.23
CA PRO A 504 12.67 7.30 -14.79
C PRO A 504 12.20 7.63 -16.23
N THR A 505 10.95 8.03 -16.41
CA THR A 505 10.39 8.42 -17.71
C THR A 505 10.40 9.93 -17.89
N VAL A 506 10.37 10.40 -19.14
CA VAL A 506 10.36 11.84 -19.49
C VAL A 506 9.15 12.52 -18.84
N GLU A 507 8.00 11.88 -18.90
CA GLU A 507 6.74 12.38 -18.36
C GLU A 507 6.79 12.47 -16.83
N ALA A 508 7.30 11.44 -16.15
CA ALA A 508 7.45 11.42 -14.69
C ALA A 508 8.43 12.52 -14.21
N PHE A 509 9.54 12.69 -14.92
CA PHE A 509 10.52 13.74 -14.63
C PHE A 509 9.95 15.14 -14.87
N SER A 510 9.16 15.35 -15.92
CA SER A 510 8.49 16.63 -16.18
C SER A 510 7.54 17.01 -15.06
N VAL A 511 6.81 16.05 -14.52
CA VAL A 511 5.91 16.26 -13.38
C VAL A 511 6.70 16.55 -12.11
N ALA A 512 7.77 15.80 -11.83
CA ALA A 512 8.63 16.04 -10.68
C ALA A 512 9.24 17.44 -10.71
N ALA A 513 9.76 17.86 -11.88
CA ALA A 513 10.26 19.22 -12.09
C ALA A 513 9.17 20.28 -11.82
N ALA A 514 7.96 20.08 -12.35
CA ALA A 514 6.84 21.00 -12.10
C ALA A 514 6.47 21.12 -10.62
N ILE A 515 6.56 20.03 -9.86
CA ILE A 515 6.29 20.01 -8.42
C ILE A 515 7.39 20.78 -7.66
N ILE A 516 8.68 20.51 -7.92
CA ILE A 516 9.77 21.17 -7.17
C ILE A 516 9.86 22.68 -7.46
N PHE A 517 9.35 23.15 -8.61
CA PHE A 517 9.24 24.59 -8.92
C PHE A 517 7.87 25.19 -8.54
N GLY A 518 6.99 24.45 -7.87
CA GLY A 518 5.69 24.92 -7.38
C GLY A 518 4.62 25.16 -8.47
N ASN A 519 4.85 24.68 -9.69
CA ASN A 519 3.87 24.78 -10.78
C ASN A 519 2.74 23.73 -10.65
N LYS A 520 2.99 22.65 -9.93
CA LYS A 520 2.01 21.59 -9.60
C LYS A 520 2.14 21.20 -8.15
N ALA A 521 1.03 20.77 -7.56
CA ALA A 521 1.03 20.12 -6.23
C ALA A 521 1.29 18.61 -6.39
N SER A 522 2.06 18.02 -5.48
CA SER A 522 2.17 16.57 -5.38
C SER A 522 0.84 15.99 -4.90
N LYS A 523 0.30 15.03 -5.63
CA LYS A 523 -0.95 14.33 -5.32
C LYS A 523 -0.72 12.86 -4.97
N GLY A 524 0.45 12.31 -5.36
CA GLY A 524 0.82 10.93 -5.10
C GLY A 524 0.99 10.63 -3.61
N SER A 525 0.78 9.39 -3.26
CA SER A 525 1.03 8.85 -1.92
C SER A 525 1.79 7.55 -2.05
N LEU A 526 2.70 7.26 -1.11
CA LEU A 526 3.47 6.02 -1.14
C LEU A 526 2.53 4.80 -1.13
N PRO A 527 2.65 3.88 -2.10
CA PRO A 527 1.91 2.63 -2.09
C PRO A 527 2.59 1.53 -1.26
N VAL A 528 3.70 1.88 -0.64
CA VAL A 528 4.55 1.02 0.18
C VAL A 528 4.87 1.70 1.50
N GLY A 529 5.03 0.90 2.56
CA GLY A 529 5.46 1.39 3.87
C GLY A 529 6.98 1.58 3.98
N PRO A 530 7.46 2.23 5.04
CA PRO A 530 8.88 2.31 5.34
C PRO A 530 9.50 0.92 5.52
N THR A 531 10.75 0.78 5.10
CA THR A 531 11.53 -0.47 5.10
C THR A 531 11.89 -0.99 6.50
N VAL A 532 11.10 -0.74 7.49
CA VAL A 532 11.37 -1.32 8.81
C VAL A 532 10.90 -2.77 8.81
N SER A 533 11.70 -3.67 8.22
CA SER A 533 11.76 -5.00 8.78
C SER A 533 12.11 -4.80 10.24
N ALA A 534 11.27 -5.28 11.14
CA ALA A 534 11.65 -5.33 12.54
C ALA A 534 13.03 -6.01 12.58
N LYS A 535 14.07 -5.29 13.06
CA LYS A 535 15.39 -5.90 13.34
C LYS A 535 15.27 -7.00 14.41
N SER A 536 14.02 -7.32 14.80
CA SER A 536 13.62 -8.30 15.79
C SER A 536 12.82 -9.42 15.13
N ASN A 537 12.94 -10.63 15.65
CA ASN A 537 12.10 -11.79 15.30
C ASN A 537 10.64 -11.62 15.80
N ALA A 538 10.11 -10.40 15.78
CA ALA A 538 8.75 -10.14 16.25
C ALA A 538 7.72 -10.56 15.21
N THR A 539 6.71 -11.31 15.63
CA THR A 539 5.49 -11.58 14.88
C THR A 539 4.44 -10.52 15.21
N PHE A 540 3.61 -10.17 14.23
CA PHE A 540 2.58 -9.14 14.34
C PHE A 540 1.22 -9.78 14.04
N GLU A 541 0.28 -9.63 14.96
CA GLU A 541 -1.01 -10.33 14.89
C GLU A 541 -2.14 -9.45 15.38
N LEU A 542 -3.37 -9.77 14.94
CA LEU A 542 -4.56 -9.26 15.59
C LEU A 542 -4.61 -9.76 17.04
N TYR A 543 -4.99 -8.86 17.92
CA TYR A 543 -5.17 -9.11 19.34
C TYR A 543 -6.25 -10.17 19.61
N ASP A 544 -5.93 -11.10 20.49
CA ASP A 544 -6.83 -12.08 21.09
C ASP A 544 -6.99 -11.79 22.60
N ALA A 545 -8.23 -11.58 23.04
CA ALA A 545 -8.49 -11.11 24.41
C ALA A 545 -8.08 -12.13 25.49
N GLU A 546 -8.23 -13.43 25.23
CA GLU A 546 -7.91 -14.47 26.22
C GLU A 546 -6.39 -14.65 26.35
N ARG A 547 -5.69 -14.51 25.23
CA ARG A 547 -4.25 -14.78 25.13
C ARG A 547 -3.39 -13.56 25.49
N ASP A 548 -3.82 -12.35 25.12
CA ASP A 548 -2.92 -11.19 24.97
C ASP A 548 -3.07 -10.12 26.03
N VAL A 549 -4.24 -10.02 26.67
CA VAL A 549 -4.56 -8.91 27.58
C VAL A 549 -3.54 -8.73 28.70
N GLU A 550 -3.06 -9.83 29.30
CA GLU A 550 -2.08 -9.73 30.38
C GLU A 550 -0.71 -9.22 29.88
N GLY A 551 -0.24 -9.73 28.74
CA GLY A 551 1.00 -9.26 28.12
C GLY A 551 0.93 -7.81 27.68
N MET A 552 -0.25 -7.33 27.24
CA MET A 552 -0.46 -5.92 26.94
C MET A 552 -0.42 -5.04 28.19
N VAL A 553 -1.01 -5.51 29.31
CA VAL A 553 -0.93 -4.81 30.60
C VAL A 553 0.52 -4.71 31.08
N ASP A 554 1.30 -5.80 31.01
CA ASP A 554 2.72 -5.79 31.35
C ASP A 554 3.52 -4.84 30.43
N THR A 555 3.18 -4.79 29.14
CA THR A 555 3.81 -3.88 28.18
C THR A 555 3.44 -2.42 28.47
N TRP A 556 2.19 -2.14 28.88
CA TRP A 556 1.76 -0.81 29.30
C TRP A 556 2.58 -0.33 30.49
N ASP A 557 2.66 -1.14 31.57
CA ASP A 557 3.40 -0.79 32.79
C ASP A 557 4.89 -0.51 32.50
N ALA A 558 5.47 -1.26 31.58
CA ALA A 558 6.86 -1.05 31.16
C ALA A 558 7.05 0.19 30.27
N ALA A 559 6.14 0.46 29.33
CA ALA A 559 6.27 1.54 28.36
C ALA A 559 5.86 2.92 28.96
N PHE A 560 4.93 2.93 29.91
CA PHE A 560 4.35 4.15 30.49
C PHE A 560 4.42 4.17 32.00
N PRO A 561 5.60 4.17 32.61
CA PRO A 561 5.76 4.09 34.07
C PRO A 561 5.18 5.29 34.83
N THR A 562 4.94 6.42 34.15
CA THR A 562 4.31 7.61 34.72
C THR A 562 2.77 7.63 34.55
N TYR A 563 2.20 6.61 33.87
CA TYR A 563 0.77 6.44 33.63
C TYR A 563 0.26 5.15 34.31
N HIS A 564 0.42 5.10 35.62
CA HIS A 564 0.03 3.95 36.46
C HIS A 564 -1.48 3.81 36.50
N LEU A 565 -1.99 2.72 35.95
CA LEU A 565 -3.42 2.38 35.95
C LEU A 565 -3.63 1.01 36.60
N PRO A 566 -4.72 0.81 37.37
CA PRO A 566 -5.07 -0.51 37.87
C PRO A 566 -5.24 -1.51 36.74
N ARG A 567 -4.70 -2.72 36.90
CA ARG A 567 -4.73 -3.77 35.87
C ARG A 567 -6.16 -4.10 35.42
N GLU A 568 -7.12 -4.11 36.33
CA GLU A 568 -8.53 -4.34 35.99
C GLU A 568 -9.10 -3.26 35.08
N SER A 569 -8.72 -1.99 35.31
CA SER A 569 -9.14 -0.87 34.49
C SER A 569 -8.57 -1.01 33.09
N LEU A 570 -7.27 -1.35 32.94
CA LEU A 570 -6.64 -1.58 31.65
C LEU A 570 -7.32 -2.74 30.90
N ARG A 571 -7.62 -3.85 31.57
CA ARG A 571 -8.35 -4.97 30.94
C ARG A 571 -9.71 -4.53 30.42
N ALA A 572 -10.48 -3.80 31.22
CA ALA A 572 -11.80 -3.30 30.82
C ALA A 572 -11.73 -2.33 29.64
N LEU A 573 -10.66 -1.53 29.55
CA LEU A 573 -10.43 -0.59 28.45
C LEU A 573 -9.97 -1.31 27.16
N PHE A 574 -9.15 -2.38 27.26
CA PHE A 574 -8.66 -3.11 26.12
C PHE A 574 -9.74 -4.03 25.50
N VAL A 575 -10.57 -4.66 26.32
CA VAL A 575 -11.60 -5.61 25.85
C VAL A 575 -12.88 -4.88 25.48
N ARG A 576 -13.02 -4.45 24.23
CA ARG A 576 -14.18 -3.68 23.75
C ARG A 576 -14.69 -4.21 22.40
N PRO A 577 -15.99 -4.19 22.13
CA PRO A 577 -16.54 -4.69 20.88
C PRO A 577 -16.13 -3.87 19.64
N ASN A 578 -15.85 -2.57 19.83
CA ASN A 578 -15.39 -1.66 18.77
C ASN A 578 -13.86 -1.55 18.68
N ALA A 579 -13.15 -2.56 19.14
CA ALA A 579 -11.69 -2.62 19.15
C ALA A 579 -11.18 -3.55 18.02
N ARG A 580 -10.06 -3.16 17.42
CA ARG A 580 -9.23 -4.01 16.56
C ARG A 580 -7.77 -3.67 16.88
N HIS A 581 -7.24 -4.31 17.89
CA HIS A 581 -5.88 -4.09 18.36
C HIS A 581 -4.92 -5.01 17.65
N PHE A 582 -3.67 -4.58 17.61
CA PHE A 582 -2.56 -5.38 17.09
C PHE A 582 -1.50 -5.55 18.17
N VAL A 583 -0.90 -6.71 18.20
CA VAL A 583 0.17 -7.06 19.13
C VAL A 583 1.41 -7.51 18.39
N ALA A 584 2.57 -7.15 18.94
CA ALA A 584 3.88 -7.65 18.53
C ALA A 584 4.40 -8.64 19.57
N ARG A 585 4.91 -9.81 19.12
CA ARG A 585 5.41 -10.87 19.99
C ARG A 585 6.82 -11.27 19.62
N ILE A 586 7.59 -11.58 20.64
CA ILE A 586 8.87 -12.29 20.53
C ILE A 586 8.81 -13.46 21.53
N ASP A 587 9.10 -14.67 21.06
CA ASP A 587 9.07 -15.89 21.88
C ASP A 587 7.76 -16.02 22.69
N SER A 588 6.62 -15.79 22.03
CA SER A 588 5.26 -15.80 22.60
C SER A 588 4.94 -14.68 23.61
N LYS A 589 5.90 -13.81 23.97
CA LYS A 589 5.70 -12.68 24.86
C LYS A 589 5.24 -11.46 24.09
N VAL A 590 4.21 -10.77 24.55
CA VAL A 590 3.81 -9.47 23.99
C VAL A 590 4.87 -8.43 24.35
N VAL A 591 5.49 -7.82 23.33
CA VAL A 591 6.55 -6.81 23.47
C VAL A 591 6.14 -5.43 22.99
N GLY A 592 5.00 -5.35 22.30
CA GLY A 592 4.40 -4.10 21.82
C GLY A 592 2.94 -4.31 21.42
N PHE A 593 2.18 -3.23 21.39
CA PHE A 593 0.79 -3.25 20.91
C PHE A 593 0.36 -1.88 20.37
N CYS A 594 -0.67 -1.90 19.51
CA CYS A 594 -1.35 -0.71 19.03
C CYS A 594 -2.86 -0.85 19.30
N LEU A 595 -3.42 0.07 20.08
CA LEU A 595 -4.85 0.13 20.33
C LEU A 595 -5.54 0.92 19.23
N ALA A 596 -6.41 0.28 18.49
CA ALA A 596 -7.25 0.92 17.48
C ALA A 596 -8.73 0.72 17.82
N TYR A 597 -9.49 1.83 17.83
CA TYR A 597 -10.93 1.84 18.07
C TYR A 597 -11.65 2.54 16.92
N PHE A 598 -12.91 2.17 16.72
CA PHE A 598 -13.79 2.78 15.70
C PHE A 598 -15.20 2.96 16.26
N ASN A 599 -16.05 3.76 15.58
CA ASN A 599 -17.44 3.96 16.02
C ASN A 599 -18.25 2.67 15.84
N ALA A 600 -19.04 2.32 16.85
CA ALA A 600 -19.81 1.07 16.91
C ALA A 600 -21.06 1.06 16.01
N ASP A 601 -21.58 2.23 15.61
CA ASP A 601 -22.82 2.36 14.85
C ASP A 601 -22.54 2.41 13.33
N GLY A 602 -22.72 1.29 12.66
CA GLY A 602 -22.53 1.14 11.22
C GLY A 602 -21.07 0.90 10.80
N PRO A 603 -20.78 0.95 9.48
CA PRO A 603 -19.41 0.77 8.99
C PRO A 603 -18.50 1.87 9.55
N PRO A 604 -17.26 1.54 9.92
CA PRO A 604 -16.32 2.52 10.48
C PRO A 604 -16.12 3.70 9.52
N LYS A 605 -16.27 4.93 10.02
CA LYS A 605 -15.99 6.16 9.25
C LYS A 605 -14.63 6.77 9.59
N THR A 606 -14.11 6.46 10.78
CA THR A 606 -12.85 6.96 11.29
C THR A 606 -12.26 5.93 12.24
N VAL A 607 -10.96 5.72 12.15
CA VAL A 607 -10.20 4.88 13.08
C VAL A 607 -9.37 5.76 14.00
N HIS A 608 -9.38 5.45 15.26
CA HIS A 608 -8.63 6.13 16.30
C HIS A 608 -7.49 5.23 16.80
N VAL A 609 -6.26 5.61 16.52
CA VAL A 609 -5.06 5.02 17.12
C VAL A 609 -4.89 5.65 18.49
N ALA A 610 -5.44 4.97 19.51
CA ALA A 610 -5.53 5.48 20.85
C ALA A 610 -4.22 5.38 21.64
N VAL A 611 -3.48 4.29 21.43
CA VAL A 611 -2.22 3.99 22.13
C VAL A 611 -1.33 3.20 21.20
N LEU A 612 -0.05 3.54 21.17
CA LEU A 612 1.03 2.73 20.64
C LEU A 612 2.05 2.53 21.76
N ALA A 613 2.29 1.30 22.12
CA ALA A 613 3.24 0.92 23.17
C ALA A 613 4.24 -0.10 22.66
N VAL A 614 5.52 0.10 23.01
CA VAL A 614 6.59 -0.89 22.82
C VAL A 614 7.42 -0.91 24.10
N SER A 615 7.58 -2.08 24.68
CA SER A 615 8.41 -2.27 25.86
C SER A 615 9.81 -1.73 25.66
N PRO A 616 10.40 -0.97 26.62
CA PRO A 616 11.67 -0.27 26.45
C PRO A 616 12.83 -1.13 25.94
N ALA A 617 12.88 -2.40 26.38
CA ALA A 617 13.90 -3.34 25.92
C ALA A 617 13.84 -3.68 24.42
N TYR A 618 12.71 -3.39 23.77
CA TYR A 618 12.45 -3.70 22.37
C TYR A 618 12.19 -2.48 21.50
N GLN A 619 12.39 -1.27 22.05
CA GLN A 619 12.33 -0.02 21.29
C GLN A 619 13.50 0.10 20.30
N ASN A 620 13.36 0.96 19.30
CA ASN A 620 14.35 1.21 18.24
C ASN A 620 14.66 -0.03 17.36
N GLN A 621 13.76 -1.04 17.37
CA GLN A 621 13.84 -2.25 16.55
C GLN A 621 12.76 -2.29 15.47
N GLY A 622 12.10 -1.17 15.19
CA GLY A 622 11.07 -1.07 14.16
C GLY A 622 9.66 -1.50 14.58
N ILE A 623 9.47 -2.14 15.73
CA ILE A 623 8.21 -2.73 16.18
C ILE A 623 7.05 -1.73 16.16
N GLY A 624 7.25 -0.51 16.67
CA GLY A 624 6.21 0.51 16.69
C GLY A 624 5.77 0.95 15.29
N THR A 625 6.68 0.98 14.34
CA THR A 625 6.41 1.31 12.94
C THR A 625 5.57 0.23 12.28
N VAL A 626 5.97 -1.04 12.44
CA VAL A 626 5.22 -2.17 11.88
C VAL A 626 3.81 -2.23 12.46
N LEU A 627 3.63 -2.04 13.76
CA LEU A 627 2.31 -2.00 14.40
C LEU A 627 1.40 -0.93 13.79
N LEU A 628 1.92 0.29 13.52
CA LEU A 628 1.14 1.34 12.86
C LEU A 628 0.80 0.97 11.41
N THR A 629 1.72 0.33 10.70
CA THR A 629 1.52 -0.14 9.33
C THR A 629 0.44 -1.22 9.28
N GLU A 630 0.47 -2.19 10.19
CA GLU A 630 -0.54 -3.25 10.29
C GLU A 630 -1.94 -2.68 10.55
N VAL A 631 -2.07 -1.75 11.51
CA VAL A 631 -3.35 -1.06 11.76
C VAL A 631 -3.85 -0.36 10.50
N ARG A 632 -3.00 0.42 9.85
CA ARG A 632 -3.36 1.17 8.64
C ARG A 632 -3.78 0.24 7.51
N SER A 633 -2.99 -0.80 7.26
CA SER A 633 -3.26 -1.81 6.23
C SER A 633 -4.58 -2.53 6.47
N PHE A 634 -4.83 -2.95 7.70
CA PHE A 634 -6.07 -3.64 8.08
C PHE A 634 -7.31 -2.78 7.83
N PHE A 635 -7.35 -1.56 8.35
CA PHE A 635 -8.53 -0.71 8.21
C PHE A 635 -8.74 -0.22 6.79
N ARG A 636 -7.67 -0.03 6.03
CA ARG A 636 -7.72 0.26 4.60
C ARG A 636 -8.28 -0.93 3.81
N SER A 637 -7.78 -2.15 4.07
CA SER A 637 -8.20 -3.36 3.34
C SER A 637 -9.63 -3.77 3.68
N GLN A 638 -10.00 -3.75 4.97
CA GLN A 638 -11.31 -4.26 5.43
C GLN A 638 -12.45 -3.25 5.24
N PHE A 639 -12.15 -1.96 5.32
CA PHE A 639 -13.18 -0.91 5.38
C PHE A 639 -12.97 0.24 4.39
N GLY A 640 -11.88 0.23 3.59
CA GLY A 640 -11.55 1.31 2.67
C GLY A 640 -11.18 2.63 3.37
N LEU A 641 -10.78 2.59 4.65
CA LEU A 641 -10.48 3.76 5.45
C LEU A 641 -9.00 4.14 5.32
N GLU A 642 -8.76 5.38 4.88
CA GLU A 642 -7.42 5.94 4.73
C GLU A 642 -7.06 6.93 5.84
N ASN A 643 -8.06 7.57 6.42
CA ASN A 643 -7.88 8.59 7.44
C ASN A 643 -7.90 7.97 8.84
N LEU A 644 -6.74 7.91 9.47
CA LEU A 644 -6.58 7.53 10.86
C LEU A 644 -6.31 8.78 11.71
N LYS A 645 -6.83 8.81 12.94
CA LYS A 645 -6.57 9.87 13.92
C LYS A 645 -5.71 9.36 15.06
N LEU A 646 -4.70 10.13 15.45
CA LEU A 646 -3.99 9.92 16.72
C LEU A 646 -4.82 10.46 17.87
N GLY A 647 -4.97 9.64 18.86
CA GLY A 647 -5.82 9.85 20.01
C GLY A 647 -7.07 8.99 19.94
N SER A 648 -7.67 8.76 21.08
CA SER A 648 -8.81 7.88 21.21
C SER A 648 -10.15 8.60 20.92
N SER A 649 -11.24 7.85 20.87
CA SER A 649 -12.61 8.33 21.00
C SER A 649 -13.22 7.79 22.30
N PHE A 650 -13.91 6.65 22.24
CA PHE A 650 -14.34 5.87 23.40
C PHE A 650 -13.82 4.44 23.27
N PRO A 651 -13.14 3.89 24.26
CA PRO A 651 -12.83 4.47 25.58
C PRO A 651 -11.84 5.64 25.52
N ARG A 652 -11.85 6.47 26.57
CA ARG A 652 -11.08 7.71 26.64
C ARG A 652 -9.68 7.49 27.20
N PHE A 653 -8.72 7.38 26.29
CA PHE A 653 -7.29 7.51 26.58
C PHE A 653 -6.81 8.95 26.27
N TRP A 654 -5.72 9.12 25.56
CA TRP A 654 -5.22 10.41 25.15
C TRP A 654 -5.98 10.98 23.95
N PRO A 655 -6.25 12.29 23.90
CA PRO A 655 -6.82 12.93 22.71
C PRO A 655 -5.78 13.14 21.59
N GLY A 656 -4.54 12.76 21.82
CA GLY A 656 -3.40 12.92 20.93
C GLY A 656 -2.12 12.48 21.61
N VAL A 657 -0.97 12.81 21.05
CA VAL A 657 0.33 12.50 21.66
C VAL A 657 0.56 13.32 22.91
N PRO A 658 0.78 12.71 24.11
CA PRO A 658 1.10 13.43 25.33
C PRO A 658 2.40 14.21 25.21
N ARG A 659 2.41 15.47 25.65
CA ARG A 659 3.61 16.32 25.56
C ARG A 659 4.70 15.95 26.56
N ASP A 660 4.32 15.36 27.68
CA ASP A 660 5.22 14.91 28.73
C ASP A 660 5.97 13.62 28.40
N LEU A 661 5.63 12.94 27.28
CA LEU A 661 6.41 11.83 26.76
C LEU A 661 7.63 12.26 25.91
N GLY A 662 7.83 13.58 25.74
CA GLY A 662 9.00 14.14 25.06
C GLY A 662 8.82 14.36 23.55
N GLU A 663 9.76 15.11 22.99
CA GLU A 663 9.76 15.46 21.55
C GLU A 663 10.05 14.25 20.66
N ASP A 664 10.86 13.30 21.10
CA ASP A 664 11.20 12.11 20.34
C ASP A 664 9.95 11.28 19.95
N ILE A 665 8.96 11.21 20.86
CA ILE A 665 7.69 10.53 20.56
C ILE A 665 6.87 11.33 19.56
N GLN A 666 6.87 12.66 19.62
CA GLN A 666 6.21 13.49 18.62
C GLN A 666 6.88 13.34 17.25
N ASN A 667 8.21 13.35 17.22
CA ASN A 667 9.01 13.14 16.01
C ASN A 667 8.82 11.74 15.43
N PHE A 668 8.64 10.72 16.27
CA PHE A 668 8.32 9.36 15.80
C PHE A 668 7.09 9.36 14.89
N PHE A 669 6.03 10.07 15.23
CA PHE A 669 4.81 10.16 14.42
C PHE A 669 5.00 11.06 13.20
N THR A 670 5.61 12.24 13.35
CA THR A 670 5.79 13.18 12.23
C THR A 670 6.69 12.62 11.14
N HIS A 671 7.76 11.89 11.51
CA HIS A 671 8.63 11.21 10.55
C HIS A 671 7.93 10.07 9.78
N ARG A 672 6.73 9.66 10.22
CA ARG A 672 5.89 8.64 9.56
C ARG A 672 4.66 9.22 8.87
N GLY A 673 4.73 10.51 8.53
CA GLY A 673 3.70 11.21 7.78
C GLY A 673 2.47 11.65 8.58
N TRP A 674 2.48 11.51 9.93
CA TRP A 674 1.40 12.00 10.76
C TRP A 674 1.48 13.51 10.93
N ARG A 675 0.37 14.20 10.65
CA ARG A 675 0.26 15.65 10.86
C ARG A 675 -0.24 15.92 12.26
N LEU A 676 0.66 16.33 13.15
CA LEU A 676 0.29 16.75 14.51
C LEU A 676 -0.23 18.19 14.49
N SER A 677 -1.20 18.49 15.37
CA SER A 677 -1.67 19.86 15.55
C SER A 677 -0.52 20.80 15.91
N PRO A 678 -0.61 22.11 15.54
CA PRO A 678 0.43 23.08 15.88
C PRO A 678 0.75 23.10 17.39
N PRO A 679 2.00 23.43 17.78
CA PRO A 679 2.40 23.44 19.18
C PRO A 679 1.54 24.33 20.10
N GLU A 680 0.98 25.42 19.56
CA GLU A 680 0.07 26.34 20.25
C GLU A 680 -1.36 25.82 20.37
N SER A 681 -1.72 24.76 19.63
CA SER A 681 -3.06 24.17 19.74
C SER A 681 -3.29 23.59 21.13
N ARG A 682 -4.45 23.93 21.70
CA ARG A 682 -4.83 23.48 23.01
C ARG A 682 -5.66 22.20 22.92
N SER A 683 -5.16 21.15 23.54
CA SER A 683 -5.91 19.94 23.92
C SER A 683 -5.36 19.51 25.28
N VAL A 684 -6.16 19.65 26.33
CA VAL A 684 -5.70 19.46 27.72
C VAL A 684 -6.72 18.67 28.53
N ASP A 685 -6.22 17.95 29.52
CA ASP A 685 -7.04 17.49 30.63
C ASP A 685 -6.87 18.44 31.85
N LEU A 686 -7.95 18.65 32.55
CA LEU A 686 -7.99 19.56 33.68
C LEU A 686 -8.36 18.82 34.97
N TYR A 687 -7.90 19.36 36.10
CA TYR A 687 -8.20 18.85 37.42
C TYR A 687 -8.50 19.98 38.38
N GLN A 688 -9.45 19.72 39.35
CA GLN A 688 -9.78 20.61 40.43
C GLN A 688 -9.98 19.80 41.70
N ALA A 689 -9.25 20.12 42.78
CA ALA A 689 -9.49 19.56 44.09
C ALA A 689 -10.75 20.17 44.71
N THR A 690 -11.66 19.34 45.22
CA THR A 690 -12.97 19.80 45.74
C THR A 690 -12.90 20.42 47.15
N LYS A 691 -11.87 20.08 47.95
CA LYS A 691 -11.73 20.50 49.33
C LYS A 691 -11.94 22.01 49.52
N ASN A 692 -11.28 22.81 48.70
CA ASN A 692 -11.33 24.27 48.80
C ASN A 692 -12.19 24.89 47.68
N PHE A 693 -12.92 24.05 46.92
CA PHE A 693 -13.76 24.55 45.84
C PHE A 693 -14.90 25.42 46.40
N GLN A 694 -15.02 26.60 45.80
CA GLN A 694 -16.16 27.53 46.00
C GLN A 694 -16.61 27.98 44.61
N ALA A 695 -17.86 27.78 44.29
CA ALA A 695 -18.41 28.24 43.03
C ALA A 695 -18.30 29.77 42.93
N PRO A 696 -17.76 30.33 41.85
CA PRO A 696 -17.65 31.78 41.70
C PRO A 696 -19.04 32.43 41.65
N GLU A 697 -19.40 33.24 42.66
CA GLU A 697 -20.74 33.83 42.87
C GLU A 697 -21.24 34.58 41.62
N LYS A 698 -20.34 35.24 40.91
CA LYS A 698 -20.66 35.97 39.69
C LYS A 698 -21.43 35.12 38.66
N TYR A 699 -21.06 33.86 38.45
CA TYR A 699 -21.69 32.96 37.47
C TYR A 699 -22.98 32.34 38.04
N MET A 700 -22.98 32.07 39.31
CA MET A 700 -24.14 31.50 40.02
C MET A 700 -25.29 32.51 40.08
N THR A 701 -25.00 33.73 40.45
CA THR A 701 -25.98 34.85 40.49
C THR A 701 -26.52 35.14 39.07
N ARG A 702 -25.67 35.26 38.07
CA ARG A 702 -26.09 35.48 36.69
C ARG A 702 -27.06 34.40 36.19
N ALA A 703 -26.78 33.11 36.46
CA ALA A 703 -27.65 32.03 36.04
C ALA A 703 -29.02 32.09 36.75
N ARG A 704 -29.01 32.37 38.05
CA ARG A 704 -30.22 32.52 38.85
C ARG A 704 -31.08 33.69 38.39
N GLU A 705 -30.47 34.85 38.15
CA GLU A 705 -31.17 36.05 37.65
C GLU A 705 -31.75 35.84 36.26
N SER A 706 -31.13 34.96 35.44
CA SER A 706 -31.65 34.56 34.16
C SER A 706 -32.71 33.45 34.22
N GLY A 707 -33.14 33.03 35.42
CA GLY A 707 -34.22 32.08 35.64
C GLY A 707 -33.83 30.60 35.45
N PHE A 708 -32.52 30.26 35.38
CA PHE A 708 -32.06 28.88 35.27
C PHE A 708 -31.95 28.21 36.64
N THR A 709 -32.32 26.93 36.66
CA THR A 709 -32.14 26.02 37.81
C THR A 709 -31.33 24.80 37.42
N PHE A 710 -30.70 24.16 38.41
CA PHE A 710 -29.79 23.03 38.17
C PHE A 710 -30.14 21.89 39.12
N ALA A 711 -30.26 20.67 38.60
CA ALA A 711 -30.54 19.50 39.40
C ALA A 711 -30.01 18.22 38.74
N PRO A 712 -29.72 17.16 39.52
CA PRO A 712 -29.46 15.85 38.98
C PRO A 712 -30.65 15.33 38.15
N LEU A 713 -30.33 14.63 37.04
CA LEU A 713 -31.31 14.06 36.14
C LEU A 713 -32.16 13.01 36.83
N LYS A 714 -33.48 13.16 36.77
CA LYS A 714 -34.44 12.18 37.31
C LYS A 714 -34.76 11.11 36.27
N SER A 715 -35.10 9.90 36.71
CA SER A 715 -35.48 8.79 35.84
C SER A 715 -36.65 9.11 34.91
N GLU A 716 -37.63 9.89 35.39
CA GLU A 716 -38.79 10.32 34.61
C GLU A 716 -38.48 11.29 33.49
N ASP A 717 -37.35 11.98 33.54
CA ASP A 717 -36.89 12.96 32.55
C ASP A 717 -35.79 12.42 31.63
N TYR A 718 -35.43 11.14 31.77
CA TYR A 718 -34.33 10.54 31.05
C TYR A 718 -34.53 10.53 29.52
N ASP A 719 -35.71 10.18 29.02
CA ASP A 719 -36.03 10.19 27.61
C ASP A 719 -35.89 11.58 27.00
N LYS A 720 -36.30 12.63 27.72
CA LYS A 720 -36.12 14.03 27.30
C LYS A 720 -34.63 14.38 27.18
N CYS A 721 -33.81 13.92 28.13
CA CYS A 721 -32.36 14.10 28.05
C CYS A 721 -31.78 13.45 26.79
N LEU A 722 -32.14 12.20 26.46
CA LEU A 722 -31.65 11.52 25.28
C LEU A 722 -32.10 12.21 23.97
N VAL A 723 -33.31 12.75 23.92
CA VAL A 723 -33.79 13.57 22.81
C VAL A 723 -32.93 14.81 22.65
N GLY A 724 -32.67 15.54 23.76
CA GLY A 724 -31.80 16.72 23.77
C GLY A 724 -30.37 16.39 23.30
N GLN A 725 -29.80 15.25 23.73
CA GLN A 725 -28.49 14.81 23.31
C GLN A 725 -28.43 14.53 21.79
N ARG A 726 -29.42 13.80 21.24
CA ARG A 726 -29.49 13.48 19.81
C ARG A 726 -29.69 14.72 18.94
N GLN A 727 -30.49 15.68 19.39
CA GLN A 727 -30.75 16.93 18.68
C GLN A 727 -29.52 17.83 18.61
N ASN A 728 -28.78 17.96 19.70
CA ASN A 728 -27.72 18.97 19.85
C ASN A 728 -26.30 18.45 19.67
N PHE A 729 -26.06 17.12 19.82
CA PHE A 729 -24.70 16.54 19.92
C PHE A 729 -24.53 15.23 19.17
N SER A 730 -25.40 14.91 18.21
CA SER A 730 -25.29 13.71 17.36
C SER A 730 -24.01 13.72 16.48
N ASP A 731 -23.42 14.88 16.25
CA ASP A 731 -22.13 15.06 15.55
C ASP A 731 -20.91 14.76 16.45
N LYS A 732 -21.11 14.61 17.75
CA LYS A 732 -20.04 14.35 18.73
C LYS A 732 -19.94 12.85 18.99
N ALA A 733 -18.90 12.25 18.46
CA ALA A 733 -18.66 10.81 18.62
C ALA A 733 -18.67 10.38 20.09
N GLY A 734 -19.52 9.40 20.42
CA GLY A 734 -19.64 8.78 21.74
C GLY A 734 -20.39 9.61 22.80
N TRP A 735 -20.86 10.83 22.50
CA TRP A 735 -21.58 11.65 23.49
C TRP A 735 -22.95 11.04 23.81
N VAL A 736 -23.75 10.75 22.80
CA VAL A 736 -25.09 10.17 23.00
C VAL A 736 -25.00 8.84 23.75
N GLU A 737 -24.05 8.00 23.32
CA GLU A 737 -23.79 6.68 23.90
C GLU A 737 -23.39 6.75 25.36
N ALA A 738 -22.62 7.77 25.77
CA ALA A 738 -22.25 8.00 27.17
C ALA A 738 -23.48 8.27 28.03
N PHE A 739 -24.46 9.05 27.55
CA PHE A 739 -25.70 9.28 28.25
C PHE A 739 -26.61 8.05 28.23
N VAL A 740 -26.66 7.29 27.13
CA VAL A 740 -27.43 6.03 27.03
C VAL A 740 -26.95 5.00 28.07
N ALA A 741 -25.64 4.93 28.31
CA ALA A 741 -25.07 4.00 29.28
C ALA A 741 -25.39 4.35 30.77
N LEU A 742 -25.87 5.56 31.07
CA LEU A 742 -25.99 6.13 32.40
C LEU A 742 -27.45 6.37 32.82
N HIS A 743 -28.30 5.37 32.66
CA HIS A 743 -29.69 5.48 33.08
C HIS A 743 -29.79 5.78 34.60
N PRO A 744 -30.53 6.84 35.03
CA PRO A 744 -30.57 7.29 36.41
C PRO A 744 -31.07 6.25 37.44
N SER A 745 -31.88 5.27 37.01
CA SER A 745 -32.30 4.18 37.90
C SER A 745 -31.15 3.26 38.31
N LYS A 746 -30.11 3.16 37.50
CA LYS A 746 -28.92 2.36 37.79
C LYS A 746 -27.76 3.22 38.30
N TYR A 747 -27.67 4.45 37.81
CA TYR A 747 -26.60 5.39 38.13
C TYR A 747 -27.19 6.73 38.54
N PRO A 748 -27.79 6.82 39.74
CA PRO A 748 -28.37 8.07 40.26
C PRO A 748 -27.27 9.15 40.36
N ASP A 749 -27.66 10.39 40.19
CA ASP A 749 -26.77 11.56 40.26
C ASP A 749 -25.56 11.53 39.31
N SER A 750 -25.66 10.86 38.16
CA SER A 750 -24.58 10.79 37.16
C SER A 750 -24.65 11.86 36.09
N VAL A 751 -25.75 12.62 36.03
CA VAL A 751 -25.96 13.70 35.06
C VAL A 751 -26.50 14.92 35.79
N MET A 752 -25.86 16.08 35.63
CA MET A 752 -26.39 17.39 36.01
C MET A 752 -27.12 18.00 34.81
N VAL A 753 -28.32 18.52 35.06
CA VAL A 753 -29.16 19.16 34.05
C VAL A 753 -29.42 20.62 34.43
N ALA A 754 -29.34 21.50 33.45
CA ALA A 754 -29.80 22.87 33.53
C ALA A 754 -31.23 22.98 32.97
N TYR A 755 -32.12 23.59 33.71
CA TYR A 755 -33.51 23.85 33.34
C TYR A 755 -33.73 25.34 33.17
N ASP A 756 -34.51 25.74 32.18
CA ASP A 756 -34.98 27.12 32.02
C ASP A 756 -36.13 27.46 32.96
N SER A 757 -36.64 28.72 32.88
CA SER A 757 -37.75 29.21 33.69
C SER A 757 -39.09 28.46 33.43
N GLN A 758 -39.19 27.66 32.37
CA GLN A 758 -40.35 26.84 32.03
C GLN A 758 -40.14 25.37 32.39
N GLY A 759 -39.02 25.02 33.03
CA GLY A 759 -38.67 23.67 33.42
C GLY A 759 -38.21 22.76 32.25
N GLN A 760 -37.86 23.37 31.11
CA GLN A 760 -37.30 22.59 29.99
C GLN A 760 -35.81 22.37 30.18
N GLN A 761 -35.32 21.20 29.78
CA GLN A 761 -33.90 20.85 29.79
C GLN A 761 -33.16 21.61 28.67
N VAL A 762 -32.18 22.44 29.04
CA VAL A 762 -31.41 23.29 28.12
C VAL A 762 -29.89 23.09 28.20
N GLY A 763 -29.42 22.25 29.14
CA GLY A 763 -28.01 21.93 29.29
C GLY A 763 -27.79 20.64 30.07
N TRP A 764 -26.72 19.95 29.78
CA TRP A 764 -26.39 18.64 30.37
C TRP A 764 -24.90 18.50 30.56
N THR A 765 -24.50 17.80 31.62
CA THR A 765 -23.13 17.33 31.79
C THR A 765 -23.10 16.04 32.59
N LEU A 766 -22.18 15.15 32.23
CA LEU A 766 -21.87 14.00 33.07
C LEU A 766 -21.20 14.51 34.35
N MET A 767 -21.59 13.93 35.51
CA MET A 767 -20.96 14.17 36.81
C MET A 767 -20.79 12.83 37.55
N LEU A 768 -19.78 12.09 37.14
CA LEU A 768 -19.52 10.75 37.64
C LEU A 768 -18.69 10.80 38.91
N GLY A 769 -19.23 10.29 40.02
CA GLY A 769 -18.53 10.24 41.32
C GLY A 769 -18.06 8.84 41.71
N SER A 770 -18.43 7.80 40.96
CA SER A 770 -18.04 6.42 41.24
C SER A 770 -16.87 5.97 40.41
N PRO A 771 -15.73 5.53 41.00
CA PRO A 771 -14.61 4.97 40.27
C PRO A 771 -15.00 3.77 39.38
N GLU A 772 -15.93 2.92 39.81
CA GLU A 772 -16.40 1.76 39.05
C GLU A 772 -16.98 2.15 37.70
N VAL A 773 -17.75 3.24 37.65
CA VAL A 773 -18.33 3.72 36.38
C VAL A 773 -17.29 4.41 35.52
N ILE A 774 -16.41 5.19 36.13
CA ILE A 774 -15.39 5.98 35.44
C ILE A 774 -14.35 5.05 34.79
N ASN A 775 -13.80 4.11 35.54
CA ASN A 775 -12.64 3.31 35.15
C ASN A 775 -12.87 2.34 33.98
N HIS A 776 -14.12 2.11 33.61
CA HIS A 776 -14.44 1.30 32.42
C HIS A 776 -14.42 2.10 31.11
N VAL A 777 -14.37 3.43 31.15
CA VAL A 777 -14.48 4.27 29.95
C VAL A 777 -13.40 5.35 29.90
N TRP A 778 -12.97 5.90 31.04
CA TRP A 778 -11.95 6.95 31.15
C TRP A 778 -10.72 6.42 31.87
N ALA A 779 -9.57 6.50 31.19
CA ALA A 779 -8.32 5.92 31.69
C ALA A 779 -7.75 6.70 32.92
N PHE A 780 -7.79 8.05 32.91
CA PHE A 780 -6.88 8.84 33.72
C PHE A 780 -7.44 9.53 34.98
N PRO A 781 -8.76 9.64 35.24
CA PRO A 781 -9.26 10.33 36.45
C PRO A 781 -8.65 9.79 37.75
N GLN A 782 -8.51 8.48 37.90
CA GLN A 782 -7.93 7.85 39.07
C GLN A 782 -6.44 8.14 39.33
N MET A 783 -5.71 8.63 38.31
CA MET A 783 -4.33 9.09 38.51
C MET A 783 -4.25 10.39 39.30
N CYS A 784 -5.35 11.16 39.41
CA CYS A 784 -5.44 12.35 40.23
C CYS A 784 -5.86 12.04 41.69
N GLY A 785 -6.09 10.76 41.99
CA GLY A 785 -6.48 10.27 43.33
C GLY A 785 -7.61 9.23 43.23
N PRO A 786 -7.68 8.29 44.22
CA PRO A 786 -8.62 7.18 44.15
C PRO A 786 -10.10 7.62 44.25
N ASN A 787 -10.37 8.80 44.83
CA ASN A 787 -11.69 9.38 44.96
C ASN A 787 -11.89 10.60 44.03
N THR A 788 -11.42 10.46 42.77
CA THR A 788 -11.58 11.50 41.76
C THR A 788 -12.81 11.23 40.91
N GLY A 789 -13.71 12.21 40.84
CA GLY A 789 -14.87 12.20 39.94
C GLY A 789 -14.55 12.76 38.55
N LEU A 790 -15.53 12.68 37.65
CA LEU A 790 -15.41 13.17 36.29
C LEU A 790 -16.56 14.09 35.91
N ILE A 791 -16.24 15.21 35.31
CA ILE A 791 -17.14 16.03 34.51
C ILE A 791 -16.80 15.83 33.02
N GLY A 792 -17.81 15.43 32.23
CA GLY A 792 -17.65 15.19 30.82
C GLY A 792 -18.86 15.59 29.99
N CYS A 793 -18.74 15.66 28.69
CA CYS A 793 -19.84 15.94 27.77
C CYS A 793 -20.65 17.18 28.16
N VAL A 794 -19.97 18.30 28.49
CA VAL A 794 -20.62 19.56 28.91
C VAL A 794 -21.25 20.22 27.70
N GLY A 795 -22.57 20.16 27.60
CA GLY A 795 -23.32 20.66 26.45
C GLY A 795 -24.46 21.60 26.85
N VAL A 796 -24.71 22.62 26.03
CA VAL A 796 -25.83 23.55 26.15
C VAL A 796 -26.56 23.63 24.83
N ASP A 797 -27.87 23.58 24.86
CA ASP A 797 -28.75 23.80 23.70
C ASP A 797 -28.32 25.07 22.93
N GLU A 798 -28.41 25.03 21.64
CA GLU A 798 -27.87 26.07 20.77
C GLU A 798 -28.47 27.46 21.06
N ALA A 799 -29.78 27.51 21.35
CA ALA A 799 -30.49 28.76 21.64
C ALA A 799 -30.05 29.40 23.00
N HIS A 800 -29.49 28.62 23.92
CA HIS A 800 -29.07 29.06 25.25
C HIS A 800 -27.55 29.22 25.41
N ARG A 801 -26.76 28.98 24.35
CA ARG A 801 -25.30 29.20 24.37
C ARG A 801 -24.96 30.64 24.67
N LYS A 802 -23.79 30.88 25.28
CA LYS A 802 -23.27 32.20 25.70
C LYS A 802 -24.06 32.90 26.82
N SER A 803 -25.09 32.30 27.41
CA SER A 803 -25.83 32.82 28.57
C SER A 803 -25.07 32.68 29.90
N GLY A 804 -24.01 31.83 29.93
CA GLY A 804 -23.22 31.55 31.13
C GLY A 804 -23.68 30.31 31.92
N ILE A 805 -24.79 29.66 31.51
CA ILE A 805 -25.37 28.50 32.22
C ILE A 805 -24.43 27.29 32.19
N GLY A 806 -23.65 27.08 31.12
CA GLY A 806 -22.74 25.95 31.06
C GLY A 806 -21.69 25.92 32.17
N LEU A 807 -21.11 27.10 32.51
CA LEU A 807 -20.15 27.19 33.62
C LEU A 807 -20.82 27.07 34.97
N ALA A 808 -22.02 27.68 35.16
CA ALA A 808 -22.82 27.51 36.37
C ALA A 808 -23.20 26.04 36.59
N MET A 809 -23.60 25.30 35.53
CA MET A 809 -23.89 23.88 35.56
C MET A 809 -22.67 23.04 36.01
N VAL A 810 -21.47 23.35 35.46
CA VAL A 810 -20.22 22.72 35.91
C VAL A 810 -19.98 22.98 37.38
N CYS A 811 -20.17 24.22 37.87
CA CYS A 811 -20.02 24.54 39.29
C CYS A 811 -21.00 23.76 40.18
N HIS A 812 -22.28 23.67 39.78
CA HIS A 812 -23.27 22.87 40.48
C HIS A 812 -22.91 21.37 40.50
N ALA A 813 -22.37 20.87 39.40
CA ALA A 813 -21.91 19.48 39.33
C ALA A 813 -20.74 19.23 40.30
N VAL A 814 -19.76 20.14 40.37
CA VAL A 814 -18.62 20.03 41.32
C VAL A 814 -19.10 20.09 42.75
N GLU A 815 -20.02 21.03 43.11
CA GLU A 815 -20.59 21.13 44.44
C GLU A 815 -21.37 19.88 44.85
N ASN A 816 -22.16 19.31 43.92
CA ASN A 816 -22.89 18.07 44.17
C ASN A 816 -21.90 16.90 44.40
N MET A 817 -20.86 16.76 43.61
CA MET A 817 -19.84 15.73 43.81
C MET A 817 -19.09 15.93 45.14
N LYS A 818 -18.73 17.17 45.50
CA LYS A 818 -18.11 17.51 46.77
C LYS A 818 -19.00 17.08 47.95
N GLN A 819 -20.32 17.33 47.90
CA GLN A 819 -21.28 16.89 48.91
C GLN A 819 -21.35 15.36 49.06
N ARG A 820 -21.09 14.63 47.98
CA ARG A 820 -21.01 13.17 47.98
C ARG A 820 -19.64 12.63 48.40
N GLY A 821 -18.71 13.49 48.82
CA GLY A 821 -17.40 13.12 49.33
C GLY A 821 -16.33 12.89 48.24
N VAL A 822 -16.60 13.31 47.02
CA VAL A 822 -15.57 13.26 45.93
C VAL A 822 -14.49 14.29 46.24
N GLU A 823 -13.22 13.88 46.19
CA GLU A 823 -12.07 14.71 46.63
C GLU A 823 -11.45 15.55 45.53
N GLY A 824 -11.65 15.14 44.26
CA GLY A 824 -11.18 15.86 43.10
C GLY A 824 -12.08 15.62 41.89
N VAL A 825 -12.06 16.53 40.93
CA VAL A 825 -12.87 16.45 39.72
C VAL A 825 -11.96 16.62 38.53
N PHE A 826 -12.03 15.67 37.59
CA PHE A 826 -11.31 15.61 36.35
C PHE A 826 -12.21 16.07 35.19
N VAL A 827 -11.66 16.81 34.23
CA VAL A 827 -12.33 17.15 32.95
C VAL A 827 -11.41 16.79 31.80
N ASP A 828 -11.88 15.94 30.89
CA ASP A 828 -11.08 15.45 29.79
C ASP A 828 -11.20 16.29 28.50
N TRP A 829 -10.16 16.29 27.73
CA TRP A 829 -10.07 16.75 26.32
C TRP A 829 -10.58 18.18 26.07
N VAL A 830 -10.19 19.10 26.92
CA VAL A 830 -10.63 20.49 26.83
C VAL A 830 -9.83 21.23 25.75
N ALA A 831 -10.54 21.79 24.75
CA ALA A 831 -10.01 22.71 23.75
C ALA A 831 -10.30 24.17 24.09
N LEU A 832 -11.34 24.44 24.90
CA LEU A 832 -11.79 25.80 25.28
C LEU A 832 -10.83 26.43 26.28
N GLN A 833 -10.08 27.43 25.83
CA GLN A 833 -9.15 28.15 26.71
C GLN A 833 -9.89 29.08 27.67
N GLY A 834 -9.49 29.04 28.95
CA GLY A 834 -10.02 30.00 29.97
C GLY A 834 -11.50 29.81 30.32
N TYR A 835 -12.11 28.66 29.97
CA TYR A 835 -13.51 28.39 30.31
C TYR A 835 -13.64 27.74 31.70
N TYR A 836 -13.05 26.57 31.87
CA TYR A 836 -13.07 25.82 33.12
C TYR A 836 -12.16 26.45 34.20
N GLU A 837 -11.11 27.13 33.80
CA GLU A 837 -10.20 27.86 34.69
C GLU A 837 -10.91 28.97 35.48
N LYS A 838 -12.02 29.50 34.95
CA LYS A 838 -12.91 30.45 35.70
C LYS A 838 -13.60 29.79 36.89
N ALA A 839 -13.70 28.46 36.90
CA ALA A 839 -14.20 27.66 38.00
C ALA A 839 -13.07 27.03 38.85
N GLY A 840 -11.81 27.43 38.62
CA GLY A 840 -10.65 27.01 39.39
C GLY A 840 -9.97 25.74 38.89
N PHE A 841 -10.36 25.20 37.74
CA PHE A 841 -9.66 24.05 37.18
C PHE A 841 -8.27 24.42 36.66
N GLU A 842 -7.31 23.58 36.94
CA GLU A 842 -5.93 23.71 36.48
C GLU A 842 -5.57 22.65 35.43
N THR A 843 -4.64 22.98 34.53
CA THR A 843 -4.18 22.01 33.53
C THR A 843 -3.42 20.86 34.19
N TRP A 844 -3.93 19.64 34.07
CA TRP A 844 -3.25 18.44 34.54
C TRP A 844 -2.24 17.94 33.50
N ARG A 845 -2.63 17.77 32.21
CA ARG A 845 -1.77 17.36 31.12
C ARG A 845 -2.17 17.99 29.79
N SER A 846 -1.26 18.00 28.81
CA SER A 846 -1.51 18.57 27.49
C SER A 846 -1.05 17.62 26.38
N TYR A 847 -1.69 17.75 25.20
CA TYR A 847 -1.58 16.80 24.11
C TYR A 847 -1.46 17.48 22.75
N ARG A 848 -0.98 16.74 21.75
CA ARG A 848 -1.00 17.12 20.33
C ARG A 848 -1.82 16.09 19.54
N PRO A 849 -3.10 16.37 19.23
CA PRO A 849 -3.88 15.55 18.29
C PRO A 849 -3.19 15.45 16.92
N GLY A 850 -3.41 14.36 16.20
CA GLY A 850 -2.82 14.15 14.90
C GLY A 850 -3.70 13.32 13.97
N GLN A 851 -3.37 13.34 12.68
CA GLN A 851 -4.05 12.53 11.68
C GLN A 851 -3.09 12.23 10.51
N ILE A 852 -3.37 11.17 9.77
CA ILE A 852 -2.66 10.79 8.56
C ILE A 852 -3.65 10.57 7.44
#